data_b153ea2d7beb95f03756318210d4fa11
#
_entry.id   b153ea2d7beb95f03756318210d4fa11
#
_cell.length_a   1.000
_cell.length_b   1.000
_cell.length_c   1.000
_cell.angle_alpha   90.00
_cell.angle_beta   90.00
_cell.angle_gamma   90.00
#
_symmetry.space_group_name_H-M   'P 1'
#
loop_
_entity.id
_entity.type
_entity.pdbx_description
1 polymer ?
#
loop_
_entity_poly.entity_id
_entity_poly.type
_entity_poly.pdbx_seq_one_letter_code
_entity_poly.pdbx_strand_id
1 'polypeptide(L)'
;YEVMRDHKGNVITVCNMENLDPVGIHTGDSVVVAPSQTLTDHEYQMLRTAALDIITELGIEGGCNCQFALKPDSFDYAVIEVNPRVSRSSALASKATGYPIAKVATKIAIGYTLDEITNDVTGKTCACFEPALDYIVVKYPKWPFDKFVYADKSLGTQMMATGEVMSIGNSFEAAMMKAVSSIELGMDTLTHKPFEELTDEEVVEHMHVQDAERVFCVYEALKRGIDHKVIYDITKIDWWFLDKMQHLADLEKGLAQCNGVLSLEQYKTAKKYGFQDKTIRRLAQVDTLPVENYRAGFKMVDTCAAEFSANTPYFYSTYDGDNEAAGFIAEKEAETAAKGEPKKKKVLVFGSGPIRIGQGIEFDYCSVHCVWTLKKNGCEAILVNNNPETVSTDFDTGDRLYFDPLNPESVDNIIATEKPDACVVQFGGQTAIKLAKHMDEIGLPILGTPADAIDEAEDRERFDELLERCNIPRAPGRTVFNLDEALAAAEEIGLPVLMRPSYVLGGQNMIVAYNKADIIEYMGVITEHVDMDHPVLLDKYIMGTECEVDAICDGENFLIPGIMEQVERTGVHSGDSICVYPAQHLTQDEIDTMVDYTGRFARELHVTGLVNVQYAVSHGRVYVIEVNPRSSRTVPYISKVTGVPMVDLAVRCCLGEKLVDMGYGTGLHPNAPYVAVKVPVFSFEKLHAVDTQFGPEMKSTGEVLGIAPNYHDALLKGLIGAGYTFKTPGPGSCCIFTVKDSDKPEFVDIAWKLKDMGYKLYGTSGTCAWLNKHMVPCNEVRNISGEAPNIVDLLQSGLVDYVFSTSAKGRDPKRDSVRLRRKAVELSIPCITAVDTANALVNCLRSDHSLENIPLVDIATLYHRK
;
A
#
# COMPACT_ATOMS: atom_id res chain seq x y z
N TYR A 1 13.22 19.53 11.47
CA TYR A 1 14.03 18.99 12.57
C TYR A 1 13.23 18.06 13.44
N GLU A 2 13.75 16.87 13.68
CA GLU A 2 13.25 15.94 14.68
C GLU A 2 14.05 16.12 15.96
N VAL A 3 13.40 16.42 17.07
CA VAL A 3 14.00 16.83 18.36
C VAL A 3 13.51 15.91 19.47
N MET A 4 14.37 15.58 20.42
CA MET A 4 14.04 14.78 21.59
C MET A 4 14.42 15.54 22.87
N ARG A 5 13.56 15.48 23.90
CA ARG A 5 13.81 16.10 25.20
C ARG A 5 13.27 15.20 26.33
N ASP A 6 14.00 15.14 27.44
CA ASP A 6 13.56 14.46 28.66
C ASP A 6 13.14 15.44 29.77
N HIS A 7 12.63 14.91 30.87
CA HIS A 7 12.12 15.71 32.01
C HIS A 7 13.23 16.46 32.76
N LYS A 8 14.51 16.08 32.65
CA LYS A 8 15.65 16.79 33.23
C LYS A 8 16.14 17.94 32.36
N GLY A 9 15.61 18.07 31.14
CA GLY A 9 15.98 19.12 30.19
C GLY A 9 17.16 18.75 29.29
N ASN A 10 17.61 17.50 29.26
CA ASN A 10 18.49 17.05 28.20
C ASN A 10 17.73 17.11 26.88
N VAL A 11 18.32 17.72 25.88
CA VAL A 11 17.68 17.93 24.57
C VAL A 11 18.69 17.70 23.45
N ILE A 12 18.24 17.04 22.39
CA ILE A 12 19.06 16.75 21.20
C ILE A 12 18.25 16.92 19.92
N THR A 13 18.93 17.16 18.82
CA THR A 13 18.41 17.04 17.46
C THR A 13 18.74 15.66 16.91
N VAL A 14 17.75 14.88 16.52
CA VAL A 14 17.97 13.53 16.00
C VAL A 14 18.31 13.58 14.51
N CYS A 15 17.59 14.42 13.76
CA CYS A 15 17.78 14.55 12.32
C CYS A 15 17.27 15.90 11.82
N ASN A 16 17.95 16.47 10.83
CA ASN A 16 17.41 17.53 10.01
C ASN A 16 17.13 17.02 8.60
N MET A 17 16.13 17.58 7.95
CA MET A 17 15.67 17.16 6.63
C MET A 17 15.27 18.37 5.82
N GLU A 18 15.41 18.27 4.51
CA GLU A 18 15.09 19.31 3.56
C GLU A 18 14.15 18.82 2.47
N ASN A 19 13.13 19.60 2.14
CA ASN A 19 12.25 19.31 1.01
C ASN A 19 12.88 19.81 -0.29
N LEU A 20 12.82 18.99 -1.34
CA LEU A 20 13.19 19.42 -2.70
C LEU A 20 12.21 20.50 -3.22
N ASP A 21 10.93 20.33 -2.95
CA ASP A 21 9.90 21.28 -3.32
C ASP A 21 9.89 22.49 -2.37
N PRO A 22 9.65 23.71 -2.90
CA PRO A 22 9.52 24.91 -2.07
C PRO A 22 8.29 24.86 -1.17
N VAL A 23 8.20 25.80 -0.22
CA VAL A 23 7.06 25.96 0.67
C VAL A 23 5.76 26.09 -0.11
N GLY A 24 4.71 25.38 0.35
CA GLY A 24 3.38 25.32 -0.29
C GLY A 24 2.97 23.91 -0.67
N ILE A 25 3.91 22.96 -0.72
CA ILE A 25 3.64 21.52 -0.84
C ILE A 25 3.85 20.87 0.52
N HIS A 26 2.89 20.01 0.91
CA HIS A 26 2.98 19.24 2.16
C HIS A 26 4.23 18.36 2.16
N THR A 27 4.97 18.32 3.27
CA THR A 27 6.22 17.50 3.37
C THR A 27 6.00 16.03 3.04
N GLY A 28 4.81 15.48 3.34
CA GLY A 28 4.45 14.10 2.96
C GLY A 28 4.41 13.86 1.46
N ASP A 29 4.13 14.91 0.67
CA ASP A 29 4.03 14.86 -0.79
C ASP A 29 5.30 15.36 -1.50
N SER A 30 6.30 15.86 -0.76
CA SER A 30 7.58 16.30 -1.32
C SER A 30 8.62 15.18 -1.28
N VAL A 31 9.58 15.25 -2.21
CA VAL A 31 10.85 14.53 -2.08
C VAL A 31 11.63 15.17 -0.94
N VAL A 32 12.07 14.35 0.04
CA VAL A 32 12.79 14.83 1.23
C VAL A 32 14.18 14.24 1.26
N VAL A 33 15.16 15.07 1.60
CA VAL A 33 16.57 14.70 1.67
C VAL A 33 17.10 14.89 3.09
N ALA A 34 17.82 13.91 3.60
CA ALA A 34 18.51 14.00 4.89
C ALA A 34 20.01 13.59 4.71
N PRO A 35 20.94 14.32 5.35
CA PRO A 35 20.75 15.63 5.99
C PRO A 35 20.45 16.72 4.95
N SER A 36 20.04 17.92 5.40
CA SER A 36 19.86 19.05 4.49
C SER A 36 21.17 19.36 3.75
N GLN A 37 21.06 19.67 2.45
CA GLN A 37 22.20 19.84 1.55
C GLN A 37 22.49 21.30 1.19
N THR A 38 21.46 22.17 1.29
CA THR A 38 21.56 23.56 0.83
C THR A 38 21.78 24.56 1.97
N LEU A 39 21.63 24.14 3.24
CA LEU A 39 21.87 25.00 4.39
C LEU A 39 23.38 25.19 4.63
N THR A 40 23.78 26.44 4.84
CA THR A 40 25.08 26.75 5.41
C THR A 40 25.13 26.31 6.89
N ASP A 41 26.33 26.16 7.45
CA ASP A 41 26.47 25.81 8.87
C ASP A 41 25.77 26.82 9.80
N HIS A 42 25.83 28.10 9.47
CA HIS A 42 25.16 29.13 10.23
C HIS A 42 23.64 28.98 10.22
N GLU A 43 23.04 28.75 9.07
CA GLU A 43 21.59 28.50 8.92
C GLU A 43 21.17 27.23 9.65
N TYR A 44 21.96 26.17 9.50
CA TYR A 44 21.75 24.91 10.20
C TYR A 44 21.70 25.13 11.73
N GLN A 45 22.72 25.78 12.30
CA GLN A 45 22.83 26.00 13.74
C GLN A 45 21.74 26.95 14.26
N MET A 46 21.36 27.96 13.48
CA MET A 46 20.26 28.87 13.80
C MET A 46 18.93 28.13 13.92
N LEU A 47 18.58 27.33 12.91
CA LEU A 47 17.33 26.56 12.92
C LEU A 47 17.34 25.43 13.98
N ARG A 48 18.50 24.80 14.19
CA ARG A 48 18.70 23.82 15.26
C ARG A 48 18.45 24.44 16.62
N THR A 49 19.05 25.59 16.92
CA THR A 49 18.84 26.30 18.18
C THR A 49 17.37 26.66 18.36
N ALA A 50 16.71 27.19 17.33
CA ALA A 50 15.29 27.51 17.38
C ALA A 50 14.44 26.27 17.70
N ALA A 51 14.74 25.10 17.13
CA ALA A 51 14.03 23.87 17.42
C ALA A 51 14.22 23.40 18.88
N LEU A 52 15.45 23.48 19.40
CA LEU A 52 15.76 23.14 20.79
C LEU A 52 15.08 24.11 21.76
N ASP A 53 15.05 25.41 21.48
CA ASP A 53 14.37 26.41 22.30
C ASP A 53 12.85 26.17 22.32
N ILE A 54 12.25 25.86 21.17
CA ILE A 54 10.81 25.58 21.06
C ILE A 54 10.42 24.39 21.91
N ILE A 55 11.11 23.25 21.79
CA ILE A 55 10.75 22.04 22.55
C ILE A 55 10.96 22.25 24.06
N THR A 56 11.96 23.05 24.41
CA THR A 56 12.27 23.39 25.81
C THR A 56 11.22 24.32 26.38
N GLU A 57 10.86 25.39 25.71
CA GLU A 57 9.85 26.36 26.16
C GLU A 57 8.45 25.73 26.30
N LEU A 58 8.10 24.83 25.38
CA LEU A 58 6.86 24.07 25.43
C LEU A 58 6.86 22.97 26.50
N GLY A 59 8.02 22.67 27.12
CA GLY A 59 8.13 21.65 28.16
C GLY A 59 7.80 20.23 27.65
N ILE A 60 8.02 19.96 26.34
CA ILE A 60 7.70 18.67 25.73
C ILE A 60 8.67 17.62 26.29
N GLU A 61 8.13 16.45 26.66
CA GLU A 61 8.89 15.24 27.02
C GLU A 61 8.67 14.17 25.95
N GLY A 62 9.75 13.66 25.35
CA GLY A 62 9.72 12.75 24.21
C GLY A 62 10.09 13.44 22.90
N GLY A 63 9.47 13.01 21.79
CA GLY A 63 9.75 13.49 20.43
C GLY A 63 8.90 14.69 20.01
N CYS A 64 9.50 15.55 19.20
CA CYS A 64 8.84 16.70 18.60
C CYS A 64 9.39 16.95 17.19
N ASN A 65 8.51 17.26 16.25
CA ASN A 65 8.88 17.73 14.92
C ASN A 65 8.68 19.24 14.84
N CYS A 66 9.70 19.97 14.38
CA CYS A 66 9.66 21.40 14.11
C CYS A 66 9.88 21.65 12.61
N GLN A 67 8.93 22.29 11.95
CA GLN A 67 9.00 22.63 10.54
C GLN A 67 9.22 24.12 10.34
N PHE A 68 10.25 24.44 9.53
CA PHE A 68 10.68 25.82 9.24
C PHE A 68 10.56 26.14 7.75
N ALA A 69 10.34 27.41 7.45
CA ALA A 69 10.56 28.00 6.14
C ALA A 69 11.71 28.99 6.27
N LEU A 70 12.77 28.76 5.54
CA LEU A 70 13.93 29.68 5.44
C LEU A 70 13.83 30.46 4.14
N LYS A 71 14.00 31.79 4.21
CA LYS A 71 14.01 32.63 3.02
C LYS A 71 15.37 32.52 2.34
N PRO A 72 15.42 32.24 1.04
CA PRO A 72 16.68 32.20 0.28
C PRO A 72 17.49 33.49 0.43
N ASP A 73 18.81 33.36 0.48
CA ASP A 73 19.77 34.47 0.60
C ASP A 73 19.56 35.39 1.81
N SER A 74 18.95 34.87 2.87
CA SER A 74 18.63 35.62 4.09
C SER A 74 18.65 34.69 5.30
N PHE A 75 18.82 35.27 6.50
CA PHE A 75 18.62 34.52 7.75
C PHE A 75 17.20 34.68 8.32
N ASP A 76 16.28 35.23 7.52
CA ASP A 76 14.88 35.31 7.89
C ASP A 76 14.23 33.93 7.76
N TYR A 77 13.60 33.44 8.83
CA TYR A 77 12.84 32.19 8.83
C TYR A 77 11.49 32.34 9.52
N ALA A 78 10.59 31.45 9.20
CA ALA A 78 9.33 31.32 9.88
C ALA A 78 9.14 29.87 10.38
N VAL A 79 8.54 29.72 11.56
CA VAL A 79 8.05 28.44 12.03
C VAL A 79 6.72 28.16 11.33
N ILE A 80 6.63 27.05 10.60
CA ILE A 80 5.39 26.64 9.91
C ILE A 80 4.48 25.93 10.90
N GLU A 81 5.01 24.87 11.54
CA GLU A 81 4.29 24.10 12.54
C GLU A 81 5.23 23.39 13.50
N VAL A 82 4.68 23.06 14.66
CA VAL A 82 5.35 22.24 15.68
C VAL A 82 4.41 21.08 16.04
N ASN A 83 4.91 19.86 15.92
CA ASN A 83 4.17 18.66 16.23
C ASN A 83 4.73 18.00 17.50
N PRO A 84 4.12 18.22 18.70
CA PRO A 84 4.62 17.68 19.97
C PRO A 84 4.26 16.20 20.11
N ARG A 85 4.61 15.41 19.15
CA ARG A 85 4.34 13.98 19.03
C ARG A 85 5.24 13.35 18.00
N VAL A 86 5.31 12.02 17.98
CA VAL A 86 5.89 11.27 16.87
C VAL A 86 5.06 11.49 15.61
N SER A 87 5.70 11.64 14.47
CA SER A 87 5.08 11.89 13.17
C SER A 87 5.62 10.91 12.11
N ARG A 88 5.13 11.01 10.87
CA ARG A 88 5.70 10.21 9.75
C ARG A 88 7.17 10.54 9.52
N SER A 89 7.54 11.81 9.63
CA SER A 89 8.94 12.24 9.53
C SER A 89 9.82 11.67 10.65
N SER A 90 9.25 11.38 11.84
CA SER A 90 9.99 10.69 12.90
C SER A 90 10.32 9.24 12.53
N ALA A 91 9.44 8.55 11.80
CA ALA A 91 9.73 7.23 11.26
C ALA A 91 10.87 7.28 10.23
N LEU A 92 10.80 8.23 9.29
CA LEU A 92 11.86 8.49 8.33
C LEU A 92 13.19 8.81 9.04
N ALA A 93 13.20 9.73 10.00
CA ALA A 93 14.38 10.10 10.75
C ALA A 93 14.99 8.92 11.52
N SER A 94 14.16 8.07 12.13
CA SER A 94 14.62 6.85 12.80
C SER A 94 15.35 5.91 11.85
N LYS A 95 14.81 5.71 10.64
CA LYS A 95 15.44 4.83 9.64
C LYS A 95 16.66 5.49 8.99
N ALA A 96 16.62 6.81 8.79
CA ALA A 96 17.75 7.57 8.24
C ALA A 96 18.96 7.57 9.17
N THR A 97 18.74 7.57 10.49
CA THR A 97 19.81 7.71 11.48
C THR A 97 20.15 6.43 12.26
N GLY A 98 19.28 5.43 12.22
CA GLY A 98 19.36 4.28 13.13
C GLY A 98 18.96 4.61 14.58
N TYR A 99 18.61 5.87 14.89
CA TYR A 99 18.19 6.30 16.22
C TYR A 99 16.68 6.02 16.41
N PRO A 100 16.28 5.10 17.31
CA PRO A 100 14.89 4.64 17.40
C PRO A 100 14.01 5.62 18.19
N ILE A 101 13.53 6.69 17.55
CA ILE A 101 12.81 7.81 18.20
C ILE A 101 11.63 7.32 19.04
N ALA A 102 10.79 6.43 18.51
CA ALA A 102 9.60 5.95 19.23
C ALA A 102 9.97 5.16 20.49
N LYS A 103 11.00 4.31 20.42
CA LYS A 103 11.51 3.52 21.54
C LYS A 103 12.10 4.41 22.63
N VAL A 104 12.91 5.41 22.25
CA VAL A 104 13.49 6.38 23.18
C VAL A 104 12.41 7.24 23.80
N ALA A 105 11.46 7.78 23.00
CA ALA A 105 10.33 8.57 23.51
C ALA A 105 9.47 7.79 24.51
N THR A 106 9.25 6.49 24.27
CA THR A 106 8.52 5.61 25.20
C THR A 106 9.29 5.44 26.51
N LYS A 107 10.60 5.26 26.48
CA LYS A 107 11.43 5.18 27.69
C LYS A 107 11.41 6.50 28.49
N ILE A 108 11.45 7.65 27.80
CA ILE A 108 11.29 8.97 28.44
C ILE A 108 9.92 9.06 29.13
N ALA A 109 8.84 8.65 28.45
CA ALA A 109 7.49 8.68 29.00
C ALA A 109 7.29 7.85 30.28
N ILE A 110 8.11 6.82 30.50
CA ILE A 110 8.10 6.01 31.72
C ILE A 110 9.16 6.46 32.75
N GLY A 111 9.83 7.60 32.51
CA GLY A 111 10.67 8.28 33.49
C GLY A 111 12.18 8.14 33.34
N TYR A 112 12.66 7.51 32.26
CA TYR A 112 14.10 7.51 31.93
C TYR A 112 14.54 8.85 31.34
N THR A 113 15.81 9.17 31.53
CA THR A 113 16.45 10.33 30.91
C THR A 113 17.37 9.91 29.77
N LEU A 114 17.66 10.82 28.84
CA LEU A 114 18.49 10.53 27.65
C LEU A 114 19.90 10.00 28.01
N ASP A 115 20.44 10.46 29.16
CA ASP A 115 21.73 9.97 29.68
C ASP A 115 21.66 8.58 30.34
N GLU A 116 20.46 8.13 30.74
CA GLU A 116 20.22 6.77 31.27
C GLU A 116 19.84 5.77 30.17
N ILE A 117 19.38 6.24 29.02
CA ILE A 117 18.99 5.38 27.88
C ILE A 117 20.24 5.01 27.07
N THR A 118 20.47 3.71 26.87
CA THR A 118 21.56 3.24 26.00
C THR A 118 21.27 3.62 24.54
N ASN A 119 22.29 4.11 23.85
CA ASN A 119 22.23 4.37 22.42
C ASN A 119 22.24 3.04 21.65
N ASP A 120 21.17 2.76 20.89
CA ASP A 120 21.03 1.50 20.18
C ASP A 120 22.03 1.34 19.01
N VAL A 121 22.58 2.44 18.47
CA VAL A 121 23.58 2.42 17.38
C VAL A 121 24.92 1.89 17.89
N THR A 122 25.36 2.33 19.05
CA THR A 122 26.65 1.93 19.62
C THR A 122 26.53 0.74 20.58
N GLY A 123 25.39 0.55 21.21
CA GLY A 123 25.17 -0.41 22.29
C GLY A 123 25.92 -0.11 23.60
N LYS A 124 26.65 1.00 23.67
CA LYS A 124 27.57 1.32 24.81
C LYS A 124 27.45 2.75 25.30
N THR A 125 27.11 3.70 24.46
CA THR A 125 26.97 5.12 24.83
C THR A 125 25.54 5.43 25.22
N CYS A 126 25.26 6.67 25.64
CA CYS A 126 23.90 7.11 25.98
C CYS A 126 23.20 7.75 24.78
N ALA A 127 21.88 7.89 24.88
CA ALA A 127 21.03 8.46 23.84
C ALA A 127 21.14 9.98 23.69
N CYS A 128 22.08 10.63 24.38
CA CYS A 128 22.31 12.07 24.30
C CYS A 128 23.13 12.53 23.06
N PHE A 129 23.71 11.62 22.30
CA PHE A 129 24.54 11.96 21.16
C PHE A 129 23.66 12.21 19.94
N GLU A 130 23.85 13.37 19.32
CA GLU A 130 23.19 13.71 18.05
C GLU A 130 23.77 12.89 16.91
N PRO A 131 22.92 12.23 16.09
CA PRO A 131 23.39 11.50 14.91
C PRO A 131 24.05 12.44 13.89
N ALA A 132 25.17 11.98 13.30
CA ALA A 132 25.84 12.64 12.19
C ALA A 132 25.83 11.72 10.97
N LEU A 133 25.25 12.18 9.86
CA LEU A 133 25.13 11.41 8.63
C LEU A 133 26.26 11.78 7.66
N ASP A 134 27.01 10.81 7.19
CA ASP A 134 28.02 10.92 6.13
C ASP A 134 27.57 10.29 4.79
N TYR A 135 26.30 9.92 4.70
CA TYR A 135 25.58 9.42 3.54
C TYR A 135 24.34 10.30 3.28
N ILE A 136 23.70 10.11 2.15
CA ILE A 136 22.48 10.83 1.78
C ILE A 136 21.29 9.89 1.76
N VAL A 137 20.22 10.33 2.40
CA VAL A 137 18.93 9.66 2.42
C VAL A 137 17.95 10.43 1.56
N VAL A 138 17.25 9.76 0.66
CA VAL A 138 16.14 10.32 -0.14
C VAL A 138 14.85 9.59 0.19
N LYS A 139 13.84 10.34 0.60
CA LYS A 139 12.46 9.87 0.71
C LYS A 139 11.70 10.29 -0.54
N TYR A 140 11.02 9.36 -1.19
CA TYR A 140 10.16 9.62 -2.35
C TYR A 140 8.72 9.20 -2.05
N PRO A 141 7.71 10.08 -2.21
CA PRO A 141 6.32 9.75 -1.92
C PRO A 141 5.72 8.81 -2.98
N LYS A 142 4.77 7.97 -2.54
CA LYS A 142 3.93 7.15 -3.41
C LYS A 142 2.50 7.67 -3.36
N TRP A 143 2.01 8.17 -4.49
CA TRP A 143 0.63 8.64 -4.65
C TRP A 143 -0.26 7.55 -5.24
N PRO A 144 -1.58 7.61 -4.99
CA PRO A 144 -2.53 6.62 -5.51
C PRO A 144 -3.06 6.99 -6.92
N PHE A 145 -2.37 7.85 -7.67
CA PHE A 145 -2.84 8.35 -8.97
C PHE A 145 -2.82 7.27 -10.06
N ASP A 146 -2.08 6.19 -9.87
CA ASP A 146 -2.14 4.99 -10.70
C ASP A 146 -3.51 4.28 -10.58
N LYS A 147 -4.21 4.43 -9.46
CA LYS A 147 -5.55 3.90 -9.20
C LYS A 147 -6.67 4.89 -9.57
N PHE A 148 -6.41 6.17 -9.46
CA PHE A 148 -7.38 7.24 -9.68
C PHE A 148 -6.98 8.08 -10.89
N VAL A 149 -7.18 7.54 -12.10
CA VAL A 149 -6.75 8.15 -13.37
C VAL A 149 -7.34 9.55 -13.58
N TYR A 150 -8.55 9.81 -13.07
CA TYR A 150 -9.21 11.12 -13.17
C TYR A 150 -8.96 12.05 -11.98
N ALA A 151 -8.12 11.63 -11.01
CA ALA A 151 -7.77 12.49 -9.89
C ALA A 151 -6.97 13.71 -10.37
N ASP A 152 -7.19 14.85 -9.71
CA ASP A 152 -6.29 15.99 -9.83
C ASP A 152 -4.96 15.63 -9.16
N LYS A 153 -3.88 15.69 -9.93
CA LYS A 153 -2.51 15.37 -9.46
C LYS A 153 -1.80 16.56 -8.82
N SER A 154 -2.46 17.73 -8.78
CA SER A 154 -1.90 18.96 -8.21
C SER A 154 -1.62 18.79 -6.72
N LEU A 155 -0.40 19.11 -6.30
CA LEU A 155 0.05 19.03 -4.92
C LEU A 155 -0.11 20.39 -4.22
N GLY A 156 -0.41 20.36 -2.94
CA GLY A 156 -0.61 21.53 -2.12
C GLY A 156 -0.33 21.28 -0.65
N THR A 157 -0.98 22.04 0.22
CA THR A 157 -0.79 21.94 1.67
C THR A 157 -1.48 20.74 2.32
N GLN A 158 -2.38 20.07 1.59
CA GLN A 158 -3.03 18.84 2.04
C GLN A 158 -2.28 17.62 1.48
N MET A 159 -1.92 16.67 2.36
CA MET A 159 -1.20 15.47 1.99
C MET A 159 -2.08 14.49 1.21
N MET A 160 -1.61 14.04 0.04
CA MET A 160 -2.26 13.07 -0.84
C MET A 160 -1.55 11.71 -0.91
N ALA A 161 -0.24 11.65 -0.60
CA ALA A 161 0.53 10.42 -0.64
C ALA A 161 -0.05 9.35 0.30
N THR A 162 -0.10 8.10 -0.18
CA THR A 162 -0.56 6.93 0.58
C THR A 162 0.58 6.17 1.24
N GLY A 163 1.80 6.34 0.73
CA GLY A 163 3.01 5.72 1.26
C GLY A 163 4.25 6.42 0.74
N GLU A 164 5.39 5.86 1.06
CA GLU A 164 6.69 6.41 0.67
C GLU A 164 7.74 5.31 0.58
N VAL A 165 8.80 5.57 -0.15
CA VAL A 165 10.05 4.80 -0.10
C VAL A 165 11.15 5.68 0.46
N MET A 166 12.12 5.05 1.09
CA MET A 166 13.37 5.67 1.47
C MET A 166 14.53 4.92 0.80
N SER A 167 15.55 5.63 0.45
CA SER A 167 16.79 5.06 -0.09
C SER A 167 18.00 5.74 0.52
N ILE A 168 19.09 5.01 0.65
CA ILE A 168 20.35 5.49 1.19
C ILE A 168 21.44 5.32 0.13
N GLY A 169 22.27 6.31 -0.04
CA GLY A 169 23.39 6.31 -0.99
C GLY A 169 24.53 7.23 -0.56
N ASN A 170 25.71 7.06 -1.15
CA ASN A 170 26.85 7.93 -0.90
C ASN A 170 26.75 9.29 -1.65
N SER A 171 25.74 9.44 -2.50
CA SER A 171 25.42 10.69 -3.20
C SER A 171 23.90 10.81 -3.38
N PHE A 172 23.45 12.05 -3.60
CA PHE A 172 22.04 12.32 -3.92
C PHE A 172 21.59 11.56 -5.16
N GLU A 173 22.43 11.56 -6.20
CA GLU A 173 22.15 10.89 -7.47
C GLU A 173 21.88 9.39 -7.25
N ALA A 174 22.75 8.70 -6.52
CA ALA A 174 22.59 7.28 -6.25
C ALA A 174 21.35 6.99 -5.39
N ALA A 175 21.12 7.81 -4.35
CA ALA A 175 19.93 7.67 -3.51
C ALA A 175 18.64 7.95 -4.30
N MET A 176 18.61 8.98 -5.14
CA MET A 176 17.45 9.33 -5.97
C MET A 176 17.12 8.24 -6.98
N MET A 177 18.12 7.67 -7.65
CA MET A 177 17.94 6.56 -8.59
C MET A 177 17.39 5.30 -7.92
N LYS A 178 17.88 4.97 -6.72
CA LYS A 178 17.31 3.88 -5.91
C LYS A 178 15.86 4.16 -5.51
N ALA A 179 15.54 5.39 -5.10
CA ALA A 179 14.17 5.77 -4.74
C ALA A 179 13.22 5.60 -5.93
N VAL A 180 13.58 6.13 -7.11
CA VAL A 180 12.77 6.01 -8.32
C VAL A 180 12.52 4.54 -8.72
N SER A 181 13.55 3.68 -8.63
CA SER A 181 13.39 2.26 -8.93
C SER A 181 12.53 1.51 -7.89
N SER A 182 12.31 2.10 -6.71
CA SER A 182 11.57 1.51 -5.58
C SER A 182 10.11 1.91 -5.51
N ILE A 183 9.69 3.03 -6.13
CA ILE A 183 8.30 3.52 -6.05
C ILE A 183 7.31 2.73 -6.91
N GLU A 184 7.78 1.72 -7.64
CA GLU A 184 6.97 0.82 -8.48
C GLU A 184 6.12 1.54 -9.54
N LEU A 185 6.72 2.48 -10.24
CA LEU A 185 6.17 3.11 -11.46
C LEU A 185 6.69 2.46 -12.75
N GLY A 186 7.47 1.39 -12.66
CA GLY A 186 8.10 0.75 -13.82
C GLY A 186 9.28 1.53 -14.40
N MET A 187 9.75 2.57 -13.69
CA MET A 187 10.86 3.42 -14.11
C MET A 187 12.18 2.95 -13.51
N ASP A 188 13.24 3.08 -14.28
CA ASP A 188 14.62 2.75 -13.90
C ASP A 188 15.58 3.97 -13.98
N THR A 189 15.06 5.10 -14.44
CA THR A 189 15.69 6.43 -14.43
C THR A 189 14.62 7.50 -14.17
N LEU A 190 15.01 8.76 -14.09
CA LEU A 190 14.06 9.88 -14.00
C LEU A 190 13.41 10.24 -15.35
N THR A 191 13.81 9.58 -16.44
CA THR A 191 13.18 9.76 -17.74
C THR A 191 11.77 9.19 -17.75
N HIS A 192 10.79 10.02 -18.02
CA HIS A 192 9.38 9.65 -18.08
C HIS A 192 8.83 9.88 -19.49
N LYS A 193 8.47 8.79 -20.17
CA LYS A 193 8.08 8.77 -21.58
C LYS A 193 7.07 9.84 -22.01
N PRO A 194 6.01 10.16 -21.26
CA PRO A 194 5.08 11.20 -21.62
C PRO A 194 5.71 12.57 -21.85
N PHE A 195 6.79 12.92 -21.13
CA PHE A 195 7.48 14.20 -21.31
C PHE A 195 8.43 14.21 -22.52
N GLU A 196 8.94 13.05 -22.93
CA GLU A 196 9.77 12.95 -24.15
C GLU A 196 8.98 13.30 -25.43
N GLU A 197 7.66 13.12 -25.41
CA GLU A 197 6.76 13.37 -26.54
C GLU A 197 6.31 14.84 -26.66
N LEU A 198 6.55 15.67 -25.62
CA LEU A 198 6.18 17.09 -25.57
C LEU A 198 7.18 17.97 -26.30
N THR A 199 6.74 19.13 -26.76
CA THR A 199 7.62 20.21 -27.24
C THR A 199 8.34 20.91 -26.08
N ASP A 200 9.40 21.67 -26.36
CA ASP A 200 10.12 22.41 -25.32
C ASP A 200 9.20 23.43 -24.62
N GLU A 201 8.30 24.07 -25.39
CA GLU A 201 7.32 25.01 -24.86
C GLU A 201 6.33 24.33 -23.92
N GLU A 202 5.85 23.12 -24.27
CA GLU A 202 4.94 22.33 -23.44
C GLU A 202 5.61 21.84 -22.16
N VAL A 203 6.88 21.45 -22.22
CA VAL A 203 7.67 21.09 -21.03
C VAL A 203 7.83 22.32 -20.11
N VAL A 204 8.14 23.50 -20.65
CA VAL A 204 8.23 24.73 -19.86
C VAL A 204 6.88 25.09 -19.22
N GLU A 205 5.78 24.98 -19.96
CA GLU A 205 4.45 25.24 -19.43
C GLU A 205 4.06 24.24 -18.32
N HIS A 206 4.38 22.95 -18.49
CA HIS A 206 4.08 21.94 -17.47
C HIS A 206 4.83 22.19 -16.17
N MET A 207 6.05 22.72 -16.18
CA MET A 207 6.81 23.04 -14.96
C MET A 207 6.09 24.04 -14.03
N HIS A 208 5.16 24.86 -14.55
CA HIS A 208 4.33 25.75 -13.73
C HIS A 208 3.28 24.99 -12.90
N VAL A 209 2.97 23.74 -13.27
CA VAL A 209 2.02 22.90 -12.53
C VAL A 209 2.77 22.21 -11.37
N GLN A 210 2.28 22.43 -10.15
CA GLN A 210 2.82 21.75 -8.95
C GLN A 210 2.12 20.40 -8.79
N ASP A 211 2.58 19.39 -9.52
CA ASP A 211 1.99 18.05 -9.47
C ASP A 211 3.02 16.95 -9.12
N ALA A 212 2.53 15.73 -8.98
CA ALA A 212 3.33 14.55 -8.66
C ALA A 212 4.37 14.17 -9.74
N GLU A 213 4.23 14.69 -10.95
CA GLU A 213 5.11 14.40 -12.10
C GLU A 213 6.13 15.51 -12.38
N ARG A 214 6.05 16.64 -11.67
CA ARG A 214 6.90 17.82 -11.92
C ARG A 214 8.40 17.52 -11.88
N VAL A 215 8.84 16.63 -10.99
CA VAL A 215 10.26 16.27 -10.89
C VAL A 215 10.79 15.61 -12.16
N PHE A 216 9.95 14.79 -12.80
CA PHE A 216 10.29 14.14 -14.08
C PHE A 216 10.27 15.15 -15.25
N CYS A 217 9.32 16.11 -15.21
CA CYS A 217 9.28 17.21 -16.18
C CYS A 217 10.53 18.09 -16.08
N VAL A 218 10.97 18.43 -14.86
CA VAL A 218 12.22 19.18 -14.62
C VAL A 218 13.42 18.39 -15.14
N TYR A 219 13.47 17.07 -14.91
CA TYR A 219 14.55 16.23 -15.43
C TYR A 219 14.59 16.23 -16.96
N GLU A 220 13.43 16.16 -17.63
CA GLU A 220 13.35 16.26 -19.09
C GLU A 220 13.82 17.64 -19.59
N ALA A 221 13.43 18.72 -18.90
CA ALA A 221 13.91 20.07 -19.21
C ALA A 221 15.42 20.17 -19.15
N LEU A 222 16.07 19.58 -18.13
CA LEU A 222 17.52 19.51 -17.98
C LEU A 222 18.18 18.68 -19.10
N LYS A 223 17.60 17.54 -19.47
CA LYS A 223 18.06 16.72 -20.62
C LYS A 223 18.07 17.49 -21.93
N ARG A 224 17.09 18.35 -22.16
CA ARG A 224 17.00 19.21 -23.35
C ARG A 224 17.91 20.42 -23.31
N GLY A 225 18.52 20.71 -22.15
CA GLY A 225 19.44 21.86 -21.97
C GLY A 225 18.72 23.19 -21.79
N ILE A 226 17.49 23.16 -21.24
CA ILE A 226 16.79 24.37 -20.80
C ILE A 226 17.57 24.97 -19.65
N ASP A 227 17.80 26.31 -19.71
CA ASP A 227 18.64 27.03 -18.74
C ASP A 227 18.13 26.85 -17.30
N HIS A 228 19.02 26.49 -16.39
CA HIS A 228 18.72 26.29 -14.96
C HIS A 228 18.02 27.50 -14.34
N LYS A 229 18.36 28.73 -14.83
CA LYS A 229 17.69 29.94 -14.36
C LYS A 229 16.21 29.95 -14.71
N VAL A 230 15.83 29.48 -15.90
CA VAL A 230 14.44 29.38 -16.31
C VAL A 230 13.72 28.37 -15.43
N ILE A 231 14.32 27.21 -15.19
CA ILE A 231 13.77 26.16 -14.33
C ILE A 231 13.60 26.68 -12.89
N TYR A 232 14.63 27.30 -12.32
CA TYR A 232 14.59 27.90 -10.98
C TYR A 232 13.52 29.00 -10.86
N ASP A 233 13.44 29.90 -11.85
CA ASP A 233 12.48 30.99 -11.81
C ASP A 233 11.03 30.50 -11.81
N ILE A 234 10.78 29.36 -12.43
CA ILE A 234 9.45 28.71 -12.48
C ILE A 234 9.21 27.88 -11.21
N THR A 235 10.09 26.96 -10.88
CA THR A 235 9.85 25.90 -9.90
C THR A 235 10.28 26.27 -8.48
N LYS A 236 11.25 27.17 -8.34
CA LYS A 236 11.98 27.52 -7.10
C LYS A 236 12.69 26.33 -6.44
N ILE A 237 12.93 25.26 -7.19
CA ILE A 237 13.79 24.15 -6.75
C ILE A 237 15.22 24.67 -6.67
N ASP A 238 15.91 24.41 -5.55
CA ASP A 238 17.25 24.94 -5.32
C ASP A 238 18.25 24.48 -6.40
N TRP A 239 19.19 25.36 -6.71
CA TRP A 239 20.26 25.15 -7.70
C TRP A 239 21.05 23.87 -7.46
N TRP A 240 21.29 23.54 -6.20
CA TRP A 240 22.03 22.33 -5.86
C TRP A 240 21.32 21.07 -6.37
N PHE A 241 19.98 20.99 -6.19
CA PHE A 241 19.19 19.84 -6.69
C PHE A 241 19.15 19.82 -8.23
N LEU A 242 19.04 20.98 -8.86
CA LEU A 242 19.08 21.08 -10.33
C LEU A 242 20.44 20.61 -10.88
N ASP A 243 21.56 20.99 -10.26
CA ASP A 243 22.90 20.56 -10.65
C ASP A 243 23.06 19.04 -10.51
N LYS A 244 22.52 18.44 -9.44
CA LYS A 244 22.56 17.00 -9.22
C LYS A 244 21.72 16.22 -10.22
N MET A 245 20.53 16.72 -10.56
CA MET A 245 19.69 16.13 -11.60
C MET A 245 20.29 16.33 -13.00
N GLN A 246 20.92 17.46 -13.27
CA GLN A 246 21.69 17.69 -14.51
C GLN A 246 22.82 16.66 -14.66
N HIS A 247 23.56 16.40 -13.59
CA HIS A 247 24.61 15.39 -13.61
C HIS A 247 24.07 13.99 -14.00
N LEU A 248 22.91 13.57 -13.46
CA LEU A 248 22.24 12.34 -13.89
C LEU A 248 21.83 12.36 -15.37
N ALA A 249 21.31 13.50 -15.85
CA ALA A 249 20.91 13.68 -17.25
C ALA A 249 22.14 13.60 -18.19
N ASP A 250 23.27 14.16 -17.79
CA ASP A 250 24.52 14.11 -18.54
C ASP A 250 25.10 12.69 -18.59
N LEU A 251 25.00 11.94 -17.49
CA LEU A 251 25.38 10.52 -17.46
C LEU A 251 24.49 9.67 -18.39
N GLU A 252 23.18 9.87 -18.34
CA GLU A 252 22.22 9.17 -19.21
C GLU A 252 22.51 9.47 -20.69
N LYS A 253 22.74 10.74 -21.03
CA LYS A 253 23.13 11.16 -22.36
C LYS A 253 24.50 10.60 -22.78
N GLY A 254 25.46 10.55 -21.86
CA GLY A 254 26.77 9.93 -22.11
C GLY A 254 26.68 8.44 -22.41
N LEU A 255 25.81 7.71 -21.70
CA LEU A 255 25.54 6.30 -21.99
C LEU A 255 24.86 6.11 -23.36
N ALA A 256 23.88 6.94 -23.70
CA ALA A 256 23.21 6.89 -25.01
C ALA A 256 24.18 7.17 -26.18
N GLN A 257 25.22 7.97 -25.95
CA GLN A 257 26.25 8.27 -26.98
C GLN A 257 27.29 7.16 -27.15
N CYS A 258 27.30 6.12 -26.32
CA CYS A 258 28.22 4.99 -26.45
C CYS A 258 28.03 4.19 -27.75
N ASN A 259 26.83 4.17 -28.33
CA ASN A 259 26.51 3.52 -29.62
C ASN A 259 27.11 2.11 -29.73
N GLY A 260 26.92 1.27 -28.75
CA GLY A 260 27.42 -0.12 -28.73
C GLY A 260 28.86 -0.29 -28.23
N VAL A 261 29.55 0.78 -27.78
CA VAL A 261 30.92 0.69 -27.23
C VAL A 261 30.98 1.34 -25.85
N LEU A 262 30.84 0.53 -24.81
CA LEU A 262 30.84 0.99 -23.41
C LEU A 262 32.22 0.74 -22.78
N SER A 263 32.89 1.76 -22.30
CA SER A 263 34.15 1.64 -21.57
C SER A 263 33.93 1.19 -20.12
N LEU A 264 34.96 0.57 -19.53
CA LEU A 264 34.92 0.15 -18.13
C LEU A 264 34.68 1.34 -17.16
N GLU A 265 35.27 2.49 -17.47
CA GLU A 265 35.14 3.71 -16.66
C GLU A 265 33.71 4.24 -16.71
N GLN A 266 33.12 4.37 -17.90
CA GLN A 266 31.72 4.79 -18.05
C GLN A 266 30.76 3.83 -17.32
N TYR A 267 30.99 2.52 -17.46
CA TYR A 267 30.20 1.52 -16.75
C TYR A 267 30.28 1.68 -15.23
N LYS A 268 31.49 1.73 -14.66
CA LYS A 268 31.66 1.91 -13.21
C LYS A 268 31.10 3.24 -12.70
N THR A 269 31.24 4.32 -13.47
CA THR A 269 30.66 5.61 -13.13
C THR A 269 29.15 5.54 -13.11
N ALA A 270 28.52 4.93 -14.12
CA ALA A 270 27.08 4.73 -14.14
C ALA A 270 26.58 3.91 -12.93
N LYS A 271 27.27 2.80 -12.60
CA LYS A 271 26.97 2.00 -11.42
C LYS A 271 27.06 2.80 -10.11
N LYS A 272 28.13 3.61 -9.96
CA LYS A 272 28.32 4.47 -8.77
C LYS A 272 27.13 5.41 -8.54
N TYR A 273 26.53 5.94 -9.60
CA TYR A 273 25.41 6.87 -9.54
C TYR A 273 24.02 6.21 -9.68
N GLY A 274 23.94 4.88 -9.56
CA GLY A 274 22.70 4.15 -9.35
C GLY A 274 22.02 3.59 -10.62
N PHE A 275 22.68 3.64 -11.79
CA PHE A 275 22.14 3.00 -13.00
C PHE A 275 22.24 1.48 -12.90
N GLN A 276 21.12 0.79 -13.14
CA GLN A 276 21.08 -0.67 -13.16
C GLN A 276 21.70 -1.24 -14.44
N ASP A 277 22.18 -2.46 -14.39
CA ASP A 277 22.77 -3.14 -15.56
C ASP A 277 21.84 -3.19 -16.76
N LYS A 278 20.55 -3.50 -16.54
CA LYS A 278 19.53 -3.50 -17.60
C LYS A 278 19.38 -2.12 -18.26
N THR A 279 19.45 -1.05 -17.47
CA THR A 279 19.34 0.33 -17.92
C THR A 279 20.57 0.74 -18.72
N ILE A 280 21.77 0.39 -18.23
CA ILE A 280 23.03 0.64 -18.92
C ILE A 280 23.06 -0.08 -20.27
N ARG A 281 22.65 -1.38 -20.33
CA ARG A 281 22.55 -2.16 -21.60
C ARG A 281 21.62 -1.47 -22.59
N ARG A 282 20.44 -1.05 -22.13
CA ARG A 282 19.44 -0.36 -22.95
C ARG A 282 19.96 0.97 -23.51
N LEU A 283 20.51 1.82 -22.65
CA LEU A 283 20.99 3.14 -23.04
C LEU A 283 22.22 3.08 -23.94
N ALA A 284 23.22 2.29 -23.59
CA ALA A 284 24.46 2.17 -24.33
C ALA A 284 24.34 1.24 -25.58
N GLN A 285 23.19 0.58 -25.75
CA GLN A 285 22.93 -0.38 -26.82
C GLN A 285 23.97 -1.52 -26.88
N VAL A 286 24.29 -2.10 -25.71
CA VAL A 286 25.26 -3.20 -25.58
C VAL A 286 24.60 -4.47 -25.05
N ASP A 287 24.94 -5.63 -25.60
CA ASP A 287 24.51 -6.94 -25.11
C ASP A 287 25.36 -7.40 -23.93
N THR A 288 26.65 -7.06 -23.92
CA THR A 288 27.62 -7.47 -22.89
C THR A 288 28.17 -6.26 -22.15
N LEU A 289 28.36 -6.41 -20.83
CA LEU A 289 28.96 -5.38 -19.99
C LEU A 289 30.49 -5.55 -19.92
N PRO A 290 31.26 -4.46 -19.66
CA PRO A 290 32.71 -4.52 -19.53
C PRO A 290 33.21 -5.45 -18.42
N VAL A 291 32.39 -5.65 -17.37
CA VAL A 291 32.65 -6.58 -16.28
C VAL A 291 31.35 -7.32 -15.94
N GLU A 292 31.38 -8.64 -16.06
CA GLU A 292 30.26 -9.48 -15.61
C GLU A 292 30.27 -9.58 -14.07
N ASN A 293 29.08 -9.57 -13.46
CA ASN A 293 28.87 -9.72 -12.01
C ASN A 293 29.63 -8.66 -11.16
N TYR A 294 29.65 -7.39 -11.64
CA TYR A 294 30.16 -6.30 -10.84
C TYR A 294 29.17 -6.00 -9.70
N ARG A 295 29.53 -6.38 -8.48
CA ARG A 295 28.64 -6.34 -7.32
C ARG A 295 28.87 -5.11 -6.46
N ALA A 296 27.78 -4.58 -5.88
CA ALA A 296 27.85 -3.55 -4.86
C ALA A 296 28.45 -4.10 -3.56
N GLY A 297 29.18 -3.26 -2.84
CA GLY A 297 29.44 -3.45 -1.41
C GLY A 297 28.29 -2.92 -0.58
N PHE A 298 28.34 -3.16 0.73
CA PHE A 298 27.33 -2.69 1.68
C PHE A 298 27.99 -1.91 2.81
N LYS A 299 27.51 -0.69 3.03
CA LYS A 299 27.90 0.17 4.14
C LYS A 299 26.95 0.00 5.30
N MET A 300 27.46 0.07 6.53
CA MET A 300 26.65 0.13 7.73
C MET A 300 26.03 1.54 7.87
N VAL A 301 24.80 1.60 8.35
CA VAL A 301 24.19 2.86 8.80
C VAL A 301 24.86 3.23 10.12
N ASP A 302 25.85 4.10 10.02
CA ASP A 302 26.70 4.58 11.12
C ASP A 302 26.54 6.10 11.26
N THR A 303 26.07 6.53 12.41
CA THR A 303 25.84 7.96 12.73
C THR A 303 26.71 8.43 13.90
N CYS A 304 27.80 7.73 14.17
CA CYS A 304 28.68 8.00 15.31
C CYS A 304 29.80 8.97 15.00
N ALA A 305 29.85 9.58 13.83
CA ALA A 305 30.87 10.56 13.40
C ALA A 305 32.33 10.07 13.58
N ALA A 306 32.55 8.77 13.43
CA ALA A 306 33.82 8.08 13.70
C ALA A 306 34.34 8.22 15.16
N GLU A 307 33.56 8.76 16.10
CA GLU A 307 33.93 8.83 17.52
C GLU A 307 33.76 7.51 18.25
N PHE A 308 32.75 6.71 17.81
CA PHE A 308 32.43 5.38 18.34
C PHE A 308 32.17 4.43 17.18
N SER A 309 32.39 3.14 17.41
CA SER A 309 32.02 2.11 16.42
C SER A 309 30.52 1.83 16.51
N ALA A 310 29.82 1.93 15.39
CA ALA A 310 28.46 1.44 15.26
C ALA A 310 28.43 -0.09 15.34
N ASN A 311 27.33 -0.64 15.85
CA ASN A 311 27.10 -2.09 15.94
C ASN A 311 25.69 -2.45 15.45
N THR A 312 25.15 -1.65 14.58
CA THR A 312 23.83 -1.87 13.99
C THR A 312 23.93 -2.87 12.84
N PRO A 313 23.13 -3.97 12.85
CA PRO A 313 23.05 -4.89 11.71
C PRO A 313 22.18 -4.29 10.58
N TYR A 314 22.48 -3.07 10.14
CA TYR A 314 21.66 -2.26 9.25
C TYR A 314 22.53 -1.70 8.12
N PHE A 315 22.23 -2.07 6.86
CA PHE A 315 23.10 -1.87 5.71
C PHE A 315 22.36 -1.30 4.51
N TYR A 316 23.11 -0.57 3.67
CA TYR A 316 22.69 -0.08 2.35
C TYR A 316 23.77 -0.35 1.30
N SER A 317 23.39 -0.58 0.06
CA SER A 317 24.33 -0.90 -1.02
C SER A 317 25.04 0.36 -1.57
N THR A 318 26.28 0.19 -2.00
CA THR A 318 27.07 1.19 -2.72
C THR A 318 28.06 0.54 -3.67
N TYR A 319 28.38 1.22 -4.78
CA TYR A 319 29.47 0.84 -5.68
C TYR A 319 30.77 1.64 -5.40
N ASP A 320 30.79 2.37 -4.29
CA ASP A 320 31.90 3.22 -3.87
C ASP A 320 32.25 2.92 -2.41
N GLY A 321 33.27 2.12 -2.22
CA GLY A 321 33.77 1.73 -0.90
C GLY A 321 33.83 0.22 -0.62
N ASP A 322 34.25 -0.11 0.59
CA ASP A 322 34.41 -1.47 1.06
C ASP A 322 33.05 -2.10 1.45
N ASN A 323 33.00 -3.42 1.47
CA ASN A 323 31.82 -4.18 1.92
C ASN A 323 31.89 -4.43 3.43
N GLU A 324 31.36 -3.51 4.23
CA GLU A 324 31.34 -3.59 5.70
C GLU A 324 30.42 -4.73 6.20
N ALA A 325 29.34 -5.03 5.46
CA ALA A 325 28.47 -6.17 5.82
C ALA A 325 29.21 -7.51 5.78
N ALA A 326 30.12 -7.69 4.82
CA ALA A 326 30.92 -8.91 4.76
C ALA A 326 31.85 -9.06 5.98
N GLY A 327 32.44 -7.94 6.44
CA GLY A 327 33.26 -7.89 7.67
C GLY A 327 32.40 -8.24 8.92
N PHE A 328 31.25 -7.59 9.06
CA PHE A 328 30.30 -7.84 10.15
C PHE A 328 29.85 -9.30 10.21
N ILE A 329 29.51 -9.90 9.06
CA ILE A 329 29.10 -11.31 8.97
C ILE A 329 30.24 -12.23 9.42
N ALA A 330 31.48 -12.00 8.93
CA ALA A 330 32.63 -12.80 9.28
C ALA A 330 32.94 -12.73 10.79
N GLU A 331 32.80 -11.55 11.41
CA GLU A 331 32.97 -11.38 12.85
C GLU A 331 31.92 -12.17 13.64
N LYS A 332 30.64 -12.08 13.26
CA LYS A 332 29.55 -12.83 13.90
C LYS A 332 29.68 -14.34 13.73
N GLU A 333 30.09 -14.83 12.57
CA GLU A 333 30.37 -16.25 12.35
C GLU A 333 31.54 -16.73 13.20
N ALA A 334 32.60 -15.93 13.38
CA ALA A 334 33.72 -16.23 14.23
C ALA A 334 33.31 -16.27 15.74
N GLU A 335 32.48 -15.33 16.20
CA GLU A 335 31.94 -15.33 17.56
C GLU A 335 31.09 -16.58 17.82
N THR A 336 30.22 -16.98 16.90
CA THR A 336 29.39 -18.19 16.98
C THR A 336 30.26 -19.45 17.07
N ALA A 337 31.29 -19.55 16.22
CA ALA A 337 32.23 -20.66 16.23
C ALA A 337 33.03 -20.72 17.52
N ALA A 338 33.47 -19.58 18.06
CA ALA A 338 34.21 -19.51 19.32
C ALA A 338 33.37 -19.98 20.53
N LYS A 339 32.05 -19.78 20.48
CA LYS A 339 31.08 -20.27 21.48
C LYS A 339 30.74 -21.76 21.31
N GLY A 340 31.17 -22.39 20.20
CA GLY A 340 30.81 -23.78 19.88
C GLY A 340 29.33 -23.96 19.47
N GLU A 341 28.67 -22.90 19.10
CA GLU A 341 27.27 -22.94 18.64
C GLU A 341 27.21 -23.46 17.20
N PRO A 342 26.17 -24.24 16.83
CA PRO A 342 26.02 -24.70 15.45
C PRO A 342 25.72 -23.54 14.52
N LYS A 343 26.15 -23.63 13.24
CA LYS A 343 25.81 -22.68 12.21
C LYS A 343 24.29 -22.72 11.97
N LYS A 344 23.65 -21.56 12.06
CA LYS A 344 22.24 -21.41 11.81
C LYS A 344 21.95 -21.38 10.29
N LYS A 345 20.78 -21.84 9.89
CA LYS A 345 20.28 -21.70 8.52
C LYS A 345 19.96 -20.22 8.26
N LYS A 346 20.58 -19.63 7.23
CA LYS A 346 20.36 -18.25 6.81
C LYS A 346 19.16 -18.18 5.88
N VAL A 347 18.16 -17.38 6.22
CA VAL A 347 16.95 -17.20 5.40
C VAL A 347 16.75 -15.73 5.06
N LEU A 348 16.67 -15.43 3.75
CA LEU A 348 16.40 -14.10 3.23
C LEU A 348 14.90 -13.88 3.13
N VAL A 349 14.37 -12.84 3.77
CA VAL A 349 12.95 -12.48 3.78
C VAL A 349 12.76 -11.17 3.04
N PHE A 350 11.90 -11.17 2.02
CA PHE A 350 11.57 -9.99 1.25
C PHE A 350 10.36 -9.27 1.86
N GLY A 351 10.51 -7.97 2.09
CA GLY A 351 9.45 -7.11 2.60
C GLY A 351 8.43 -6.69 1.53
N SER A 352 7.49 -5.84 1.92
CA SER A 352 6.35 -5.46 1.10
C SER A 352 6.59 -4.23 0.21
N GLY A 353 7.73 -3.54 0.36
CA GLY A 353 7.96 -2.27 -0.34
C GLY A 353 7.05 -1.14 0.15
N PRO A 354 6.78 -0.12 -0.68
CA PRO A 354 5.95 1.02 -0.30
C PRO A 354 4.51 0.63 -0.02
N ILE A 355 3.91 1.29 0.98
CA ILE A 355 2.47 1.20 1.22
C ILE A 355 1.74 1.83 0.03
N ARG A 356 0.76 1.11 -0.51
CA ARG A 356 -0.12 1.57 -1.59
C ARG A 356 -1.50 0.94 -1.47
N ILE A 357 -2.46 1.47 -2.20
CA ILE A 357 -3.79 0.85 -2.28
C ILE A 357 -3.63 -0.57 -2.86
N GLY A 358 -4.16 -1.56 -2.13
CA GLY A 358 -4.03 -2.99 -2.45
C GLY A 358 -2.84 -3.69 -1.80
N GLN A 359 -1.87 -2.96 -1.24
CA GLN A 359 -0.72 -3.51 -0.52
C GLN A 359 -0.37 -2.64 0.68
N GLY A 360 -1.09 -2.83 1.77
CA GLY A 360 -0.94 -2.06 3.00
C GLY A 360 -0.01 -2.73 4.03
N ILE A 361 -0.14 -2.27 5.27
CA ILE A 361 0.67 -2.71 6.42
C ILE A 361 0.46 -4.20 6.76
N GLU A 362 -0.61 -4.82 6.26
CA GLU A 362 -0.96 -6.23 6.48
C GLU A 362 0.16 -7.17 6.00
N PHE A 363 0.85 -6.80 4.94
CA PHE A 363 1.98 -7.58 4.42
C PHE A 363 3.27 -7.34 5.23
N ASP A 364 3.44 -6.16 5.82
CA ASP A 364 4.53 -5.95 6.77
C ASP A 364 4.34 -6.78 8.05
N TYR A 365 3.10 -6.83 8.57
CA TYR A 365 2.73 -7.75 9.65
C TYR A 365 3.15 -9.20 9.33
N CYS A 366 2.83 -9.68 8.13
CA CYS A 366 3.19 -11.03 7.71
C CYS A 366 4.71 -11.22 7.64
N SER A 367 5.45 -10.25 7.09
CA SER A 367 6.90 -10.30 7.01
C SER A 367 7.57 -10.29 8.39
N VAL A 368 7.10 -9.45 9.31
CA VAL A 368 7.61 -9.37 10.69
C VAL A 368 7.37 -10.67 11.46
N HIS A 369 6.15 -11.21 11.40
CA HIS A 369 5.83 -12.49 12.04
C HIS A 369 6.61 -13.65 11.43
N CYS A 370 6.87 -13.63 10.12
CA CYS A 370 7.75 -14.59 9.46
C CYS A 370 9.16 -14.55 10.06
N VAL A 371 9.76 -13.37 10.17
CA VAL A 371 11.10 -13.18 10.74
C VAL A 371 11.16 -13.66 12.19
N TRP A 372 10.19 -13.29 13.02
CA TRP A 372 10.16 -13.73 14.42
C TRP A 372 10.02 -15.24 14.54
N THR A 373 9.22 -15.88 13.69
CA THR A 373 9.07 -17.34 13.68
C THR A 373 10.34 -18.03 13.22
N LEU A 374 11.02 -17.54 12.19
CA LEU A 374 12.31 -18.06 11.74
C LEU A 374 13.36 -18.01 12.87
N LYS A 375 13.48 -16.85 13.54
CA LYS A 375 14.41 -16.68 14.68
C LYS A 375 14.09 -17.63 15.82
N LYS A 376 12.79 -17.78 16.17
CA LYS A 376 12.32 -18.69 17.22
C LYS A 376 12.64 -20.16 16.90
N ASN A 377 12.68 -20.53 15.62
CA ASN A 377 13.02 -21.86 15.14
C ASN A 377 14.52 -22.02 14.80
N GLY A 378 15.37 -21.14 15.31
CA GLY A 378 16.83 -21.28 15.22
C GLY A 378 17.43 -20.90 13.88
N CYS A 379 16.68 -20.23 13.00
CA CYS A 379 17.22 -19.64 11.78
C CYS A 379 17.82 -18.27 12.03
N GLU A 380 18.70 -17.85 11.15
CA GLU A 380 19.19 -16.48 11.03
C GLU A 380 18.34 -15.79 9.95
N ALA A 381 17.57 -14.76 10.34
CA ALA A 381 16.61 -14.09 9.47
C ALA A 381 17.16 -12.75 8.99
N ILE A 382 17.30 -12.62 7.66
CA ILE A 382 17.83 -11.44 6.98
C ILE A 382 16.68 -10.76 6.24
N LEU A 383 16.46 -9.48 6.52
CA LEU A 383 15.39 -8.69 5.91
C LEU A 383 15.90 -7.80 4.80
N VAL A 384 15.11 -7.68 3.74
CA VAL A 384 15.28 -6.67 2.68
C VAL A 384 13.96 -5.90 2.53
N ASN A 385 13.99 -4.59 2.72
CA ASN A 385 12.84 -3.73 2.47
C ASN A 385 13.30 -2.27 2.28
N ASN A 386 12.43 -1.40 1.75
CA ASN A 386 12.72 0.00 1.44
C ASN A 386 11.64 0.99 1.92
N ASN A 387 10.77 0.54 2.80
CA ASN A 387 9.69 1.36 3.36
C ASN A 387 10.06 1.85 4.76
N PRO A 388 10.20 3.18 5.01
CA PRO A 388 10.59 3.69 6.32
C PRO A 388 9.46 3.63 7.36
N GLU A 389 8.21 3.43 6.95
CA GLU A 389 7.03 3.45 7.83
C GLU A 389 6.68 2.07 8.41
N THR A 390 7.56 1.08 8.32
CA THR A 390 7.27 -0.33 8.67
C THR A 390 8.14 -0.83 9.81
N VAL A 391 7.62 -1.82 10.57
CA VAL A 391 8.34 -2.51 11.65
C VAL A 391 9.42 -3.45 11.08
N SER A 392 9.21 -4.01 9.89
CA SER A 392 10.21 -4.85 9.24
C SER A 392 11.53 -4.11 8.98
N THR A 393 11.48 -2.79 8.86
CA THR A 393 12.67 -1.95 8.68
C THR A 393 13.24 -1.38 9.99
N ASP A 394 12.79 -1.83 11.14
CA ASP A 394 13.52 -1.67 12.39
C ASP A 394 14.66 -2.70 12.43
N PHE A 395 15.91 -2.25 12.55
CA PHE A 395 17.06 -3.12 12.41
C PHE A 395 17.17 -4.22 13.49
N ASP A 396 16.43 -4.08 14.61
CA ASP A 396 16.33 -5.08 15.67
C ASP A 396 15.23 -6.14 15.45
N THR A 397 14.43 -6.02 14.39
CA THR A 397 13.40 -7.01 14.02
C THR A 397 14.04 -8.32 13.56
N GLY A 398 14.97 -8.25 12.61
CA GLY A 398 15.74 -9.39 12.10
C GLY A 398 17.10 -9.57 12.76
N ASP A 399 17.95 -10.41 12.20
CA ASP A 399 19.36 -10.51 12.54
C ASP A 399 20.20 -9.52 11.72
N ARG A 400 19.76 -9.18 10.50
CA ARG A 400 20.28 -8.11 9.65
C ARG A 400 19.18 -7.51 8.78
N LEU A 401 19.33 -6.22 8.49
CA LEU A 401 18.47 -5.45 7.60
C LEU A 401 19.28 -4.86 6.46
N TYR A 402 18.83 -5.10 5.24
CA TYR A 402 19.27 -4.40 4.03
C TYR A 402 18.20 -3.43 3.58
N PHE A 403 18.51 -2.16 3.63
CA PHE A 403 17.60 -1.10 3.20
C PHE A 403 17.89 -0.74 1.74
N ASP A 404 17.34 -1.52 0.84
CA ASP A 404 17.62 -1.44 -0.60
C ASP A 404 16.38 -1.77 -1.44
N PRO A 405 16.38 -1.41 -2.74
CA PRO A 405 15.30 -1.74 -3.66
C PRO A 405 15.03 -3.25 -3.77
N LEU A 406 13.75 -3.62 -3.85
CA LEU A 406 13.31 -5.00 -4.05
C LEU A 406 13.25 -5.33 -5.55
N ASN A 407 14.41 -5.33 -6.21
CA ASN A 407 14.56 -5.71 -7.62
C ASN A 407 15.68 -6.76 -7.78
N PRO A 408 15.71 -7.52 -8.90
CA PRO A 408 16.66 -8.61 -9.11
C PRO A 408 18.12 -8.23 -8.85
N GLU A 409 18.60 -7.11 -9.39
CA GLU A 409 20.00 -6.70 -9.26
C GLU A 409 20.41 -6.36 -7.82
N SER A 410 19.56 -5.63 -7.10
CA SER A 410 19.82 -5.29 -5.68
C SER A 410 19.82 -6.54 -4.82
N VAL A 411 18.87 -7.46 -5.07
CA VAL A 411 18.76 -8.73 -4.34
C VAL A 411 19.97 -9.64 -4.64
N ASP A 412 20.43 -9.69 -5.87
CA ASP A 412 21.64 -10.45 -6.24
C ASP A 412 22.89 -9.97 -5.51
N ASN A 413 23.02 -8.65 -5.29
CA ASN A 413 24.12 -8.09 -4.51
C ASN A 413 24.09 -8.57 -3.06
N ILE A 414 22.89 -8.62 -2.46
CA ILE A 414 22.68 -9.11 -1.09
C ILE A 414 22.98 -10.60 -1.00
N ILE A 415 22.48 -11.40 -1.95
CA ILE A 415 22.72 -12.86 -2.02
C ILE A 415 24.22 -13.16 -2.14
N ALA A 416 24.95 -12.40 -2.97
CA ALA A 416 26.38 -12.56 -3.13
C ALA A 416 27.17 -12.31 -1.82
N THR A 417 26.71 -11.36 -0.99
CA THR A 417 27.33 -11.02 0.29
C THR A 417 26.92 -11.99 1.41
N GLU A 418 25.62 -12.25 1.56
CA GLU A 418 25.05 -13.07 2.64
C GLU A 418 25.20 -14.57 2.43
N LYS A 419 25.11 -15.01 1.18
CA LYS A 419 25.08 -16.43 0.80
C LYS A 419 23.99 -17.19 1.59
N PRO A 420 22.73 -16.76 1.51
CA PRO A 420 21.64 -17.39 2.25
C PRO A 420 21.41 -18.82 1.78
N ASP A 421 20.96 -19.69 2.70
CA ASP A 421 20.58 -21.08 2.40
C ASP A 421 19.23 -21.18 1.68
N ALA A 422 18.36 -20.17 1.87
CA ALA A 422 17.03 -20.11 1.26
C ALA A 422 16.45 -18.69 1.36
N CYS A 423 15.33 -18.47 0.64
CA CYS A 423 14.54 -17.23 0.74
C CYS A 423 13.06 -17.51 0.96
N VAL A 424 12.32 -16.47 1.35
CA VAL A 424 10.86 -16.47 1.53
C VAL A 424 10.26 -15.30 0.76
N VAL A 425 9.33 -15.60 -0.15
CA VAL A 425 8.69 -14.60 -1.03
C VAL A 425 7.20 -14.37 -0.72
N GLN A 426 6.52 -15.28 -0.02
CA GLN A 426 5.06 -15.30 0.07
C GLN A 426 4.43 -14.34 1.09
N PHE A 427 5.23 -13.65 1.93
CA PHE A 427 4.68 -12.79 2.98
C PHE A 427 4.72 -11.29 2.65
N GLY A 428 5.58 -10.87 1.71
CA GLY A 428 5.74 -9.46 1.32
C GLY A 428 4.80 -8.99 0.19
N GLY A 429 3.68 -9.68 -0.02
CA GLY A 429 2.69 -9.31 -1.05
C GLY A 429 3.25 -9.37 -2.48
N GLN A 430 2.67 -8.56 -3.38
CA GLN A 430 3.05 -8.55 -4.81
C GLN A 430 4.51 -8.11 -5.04
N THR A 431 5.05 -7.25 -4.21
CA THR A 431 6.44 -6.80 -4.36
C THR A 431 7.43 -7.96 -4.19
N ALA A 432 7.23 -8.78 -3.15
CA ALA A 432 8.09 -9.93 -2.88
C ALA A 432 7.84 -11.09 -3.87
N ILE A 433 6.57 -11.37 -4.20
CA ILE A 433 6.23 -12.53 -5.05
C ILE A 433 6.80 -12.40 -6.46
N LYS A 434 6.93 -11.20 -7.00
CA LYS A 434 7.58 -10.92 -8.29
C LYS A 434 9.03 -11.40 -8.38
N LEU A 435 9.69 -11.58 -7.23
CA LEU A 435 11.06 -12.09 -7.17
C LEU A 435 11.13 -13.62 -7.24
N ALA A 436 10.01 -14.35 -7.11
CA ALA A 436 9.99 -15.82 -7.06
C ALA A 436 10.66 -16.45 -8.28
N LYS A 437 10.28 -16.01 -9.48
CA LYS A 437 10.86 -16.49 -10.73
C LYS A 437 12.37 -16.27 -10.81
N HIS A 438 12.83 -15.08 -10.42
CA HIS A 438 14.26 -14.76 -10.41
C HIS A 438 15.02 -15.62 -9.39
N MET A 439 14.45 -15.87 -8.21
CA MET A 439 15.06 -16.76 -7.21
C MET A 439 15.21 -18.18 -7.70
N ASP A 440 14.21 -18.69 -8.39
CA ASP A 440 14.23 -20.01 -9.02
C ASP A 440 15.30 -20.09 -10.14
N GLU A 441 15.36 -19.08 -11.01
CA GLU A 441 16.34 -18.98 -12.10
C GLU A 441 17.79 -18.98 -11.63
N ILE A 442 18.09 -18.34 -10.49
CA ILE A 442 19.44 -18.32 -9.88
C ILE A 442 19.70 -19.51 -8.97
N GLY A 443 18.72 -20.40 -8.78
CA GLY A 443 18.82 -21.61 -7.98
C GLY A 443 18.83 -21.37 -6.46
N LEU A 444 18.32 -20.25 -5.95
CA LEU A 444 18.14 -20.03 -4.51
C LEU A 444 16.85 -20.70 -4.03
N PRO A 445 16.93 -21.70 -3.11
CA PRO A 445 15.74 -22.40 -2.65
C PRO A 445 14.69 -21.46 -2.03
N ILE A 446 13.44 -21.56 -2.50
CA ILE A 446 12.30 -20.86 -1.92
C ILE A 446 11.69 -21.73 -0.82
N LEU A 447 11.63 -21.22 0.42
CA LEU A 447 10.87 -21.86 1.50
C LEU A 447 9.40 -21.50 1.31
N GLY A 448 8.59 -22.49 0.95
CA GLY A 448 7.18 -22.28 0.68
C GLY A 448 6.73 -22.89 -0.65
N THR A 449 5.70 -22.30 -1.24
CA THR A 449 5.15 -22.72 -2.53
C THR A 449 6.18 -22.51 -3.65
N PRO A 450 6.40 -23.49 -4.53
CA PRO A 450 7.34 -23.36 -5.65
C PRO A 450 6.98 -22.21 -6.60
N ALA A 451 8.00 -21.60 -7.25
CA ALA A 451 7.81 -20.49 -8.18
C ALA A 451 6.89 -20.86 -9.36
N ASP A 452 7.01 -22.08 -9.89
CA ASP A 452 6.17 -22.57 -10.99
C ASP A 452 4.68 -22.68 -10.60
N ALA A 453 4.39 -23.11 -9.37
CA ALA A 453 3.02 -23.16 -8.86
C ALA A 453 2.42 -21.76 -8.60
N ILE A 454 3.29 -20.79 -8.23
CA ILE A 454 2.89 -19.38 -8.13
C ILE A 454 2.51 -18.84 -9.51
N ASP A 455 3.36 -19.07 -10.51
CA ASP A 455 3.12 -18.68 -11.91
C ASP A 455 1.86 -19.35 -12.49
N GLU A 456 1.65 -20.63 -12.18
CA GLU A 456 0.44 -21.36 -12.60
C GLU A 456 -0.85 -20.76 -12.06
N ALA A 457 -0.83 -20.27 -10.83
CA ALA A 457 -1.99 -19.61 -10.23
C ALA A 457 -2.23 -18.19 -10.79
N GLU A 458 -1.17 -17.49 -11.23
CA GLU A 458 -1.25 -16.11 -11.75
C GLU A 458 -1.48 -16.06 -13.28
N ASP A 459 -0.97 -17.05 -14.03
CA ASP A 459 -1.18 -17.14 -15.48
C ASP A 459 -2.58 -17.67 -15.81
N ARG A 460 -3.30 -16.97 -16.67
CA ARG A 460 -4.71 -17.27 -16.97
C ARG A 460 -4.91 -18.64 -17.62
N GLU A 461 -4.10 -18.99 -18.60
CA GLU A 461 -4.28 -20.26 -19.34
C GLU A 461 -3.94 -21.43 -18.42
N ARG A 462 -2.84 -21.33 -17.69
CA ARG A 462 -2.42 -22.34 -16.71
C ARG A 462 -3.44 -22.47 -15.57
N PHE A 463 -4.02 -21.34 -15.11
CA PHE A 463 -5.08 -21.35 -14.09
C PHE A 463 -6.35 -22.05 -14.60
N ASP A 464 -6.76 -21.82 -15.84
CA ASP A 464 -7.89 -22.53 -16.44
C ASP A 464 -7.65 -24.04 -16.51
N GLU A 465 -6.43 -24.49 -16.90
CA GLU A 465 -6.00 -25.89 -16.88
C GLU A 465 -6.00 -26.46 -15.45
N LEU A 466 -5.56 -25.69 -14.45
CA LEU A 466 -5.60 -26.06 -13.04
C LEU A 466 -7.04 -26.33 -12.58
N LEU A 467 -7.99 -25.45 -12.91
CA LEU A 467 -9.41 -25.64 -12.60
C LEU A 467 -9.97 -26.91 -13.24
N GLU A 468 -9.60 -27.23 -14.48
CA GLU A 468 -9.99 -28.45 -15.16
C GLU A 468 -9.42 -29.71 -14.46
N ARG A 469 -8.12 -29.71 -14.11
CA ARG A 469 -7.48 -30.82 -13.39
C ARG A 469 -8.10 -31.02 -12.01
N CYS A 470 -8.45 -29.93 -11.34
CA CYS A 470 -9.12 -29.94 -10.05
C CYS A 470 -10.62 -30.32 -10.16
N ASN A 471 -11.19 -30.43 -11.37
CA ASN A 471 -12.63 -30.59 -11.61
C ASN A 471 -13.47 -29.54 -10.86
N ILE A 472 -13.06 -28.27 -10.97
CA ILE A 472 -13.70 -27.10 -10.37
C ILE A 472 -14.36 -26.28 -11.48
N PRO A 473 -15.64 -25.88 -11.32
CA PRO A 473 -16.33 -25.10 -12.34
C PRO A 473 -15.79 -23.68 -12.44
N ARG A 474 -15.53 -23.22 -13.66
CA ARG A 474 -15.15 -21.84 -13.96
C ARG A 474 -16.28 -21.03 -14.58
N ALA A 475 -16.20 -19.72 -14.51
CA ALA A 475 -17.05 -18.84 -15.30
C ALA A 475 -16.64 -18.93 -16.78
N PRO A 476 -17.59 -19.00 -17.73
CA PRO A 476 -17.26 -18.92 -19.16
C PRO A 476 -16.54 -17.61 -19.47
N GLY A 477 -15.45 -17.69 -20.23
CA GLY A 477 -14.66 -16.53 -20.60
C GLY A 477 -14.04 -16.62 -21.98
N ARG A 478 -13.62 -15.48 -22.53
CA ARG A 478 -12.95 -15.34 -23.82
C ARG A 478 -11.87 -14.27 -23.76
N THR A 479 -10.78 -14.52 -24.44
CA THR A 479 -9.75 -13.52 -24.72
C THR A 479 -10.07 -12.83 -26.04
N VAL A 480 -10.03 -11.50 -26.09
CA VAL A 480 -10.36 -10.68 -27.25
C VAL A 480 -9.31 -9.60 -27.47
N PHE A 481 -9.08 -9.24 -28.74
CA PHE A 481 -8.05 -8.27 -29.14
C PHE A 481 -8.62 -6.97 -29.73
N ASN A 482 -9.91 -6.95 -30.05
CA ASN A 482 -10.57 -5.79 -30.65
C ASN A 482 -12.05 -5.71 -30.26
N LEU A 483 -12.68 -4.60 -30.63
CA LEU A 483 -14.08 -4.33 -30.29
C LEU A 483 -15.06 -5.35 -30.89
N ASP A 484 -14.85 -5.76 -32.13
CA ASP A 484 -15.76 -6.69 -32.81
C ASP A 484 -15.74 -8.07 -32.14
N GLU A 485 -14.56 -8.55 -31.77
CA GLU A 485 -14.39 -9.78 -30.99
C GLU A 485 -15.04 -9.66 -29.61
N ALA A 486 -14.88 -8.50 -28.94
CA ALA A 486 -15.49 -8.26 -27.62
C ALA A 486 -17.02 -8.30 -27.68
N LEU A 487 -17.61 -7.69 -28.68
CA LEU A 487 -19.07 -7.71 -28.88
C LEU A 487 -19.58 -9.14 -29.20
N ALA A 488 -18.86 -9.89 -30.05
CA ALA A 488 -19.22 -11.25 -30.39
C ALA A 488 -19.09 -12.19 -29.16
N ALA A 489 -18.01 -12.06 -28.40
CA ALA A 489 -17.80 -12.82 -27.18
C ALA A 489 -18.89 -12.53 -26.13
N ALA A 490 -19.28 -11.26 -25.97
CA ALA A 490 -20.34 -10.87 -25.04
C ALA A 490 -21.73 -11.42 -25.49
N GLU A 491 -21.98 -11.59 -26.78
CA GLU A 491 -23.21 -12.25 -27.25
C GLU A 491 -23.20 -13.77 -26.96
N GLU A 492 -22.04 -14.44 -27.10
CA GLU A 492 -21.87 -15.86 -26.81
C GLU A 492 -21.98 -16.14 -25.30
N ILE A 493 -21.25 -15.39 -24.47
CA ILE A 493 -21.17 -15.56 -23.01
C ILE A 493 -22.48 -15.09 -22.34
N GLY A 494 -23.14 -14.11 -22.93
CA GLY A 494 -24.33 -13.44 -22.37
C GLY A 494 -23.96 -12.38 -21.33
N LEU A 495 -24.59 -11.19 -21.43
CA LEU A 495 -24.41 -10.09 -20.48
C LEU A 495 -25.01 -10.41 -19.10
N PRO A 496 -24.52 -9.82 -18.01
CA PRO A 496 -23.34 -8.96 -17.94
C PRO A 496 -22.04 -9.74 -18.03
N VAL A 497 -20.96 -9.04 -18.44
CA VAL A 497 -19.60 -9.58 -18.51
C VAL A 497 -18.62 -8.71 -17.74
N LEU A 498 -17.63 -9.34 -17.14
CA LEU A 498 -16.49 -8.68 -16.54
C LEU A 498 -15.40 -8.52 -17.61
N MET A 499 -14.91 -7.31 -17.78
CA MET A 499 -13.85 -6.99 -18.74
C MET A 499 -12.61 -6.54 -17.98
N ARG A 500 -11.46 -7.11 -18.34
CA ARG A 500 -10.16 -6.77 -17.73
C ARG A 500 -9.01 -6.90 -18.74
N PRO A 501 -8.01 -6.01 -18.74
CA PRO A 501 -6.77 -6.21 -19.49
C PRO A 501 -5.99 -7.40 -18.93
N SER A 502 -5.27 -8.14 -19.78
CA SER A 502 -4.56 -9.37 -19.39
C SER A 502 -3.37 -9.13 -18.45
N TYR A 503 -2.78 -7.94 -18.45
CA TYR A 503 -1.54 -7.63 -17.75
C TYR A 503 -1.67 -6.51 -16.70
N VAL A 504 -2.78 -6.43 -16.00
CA VAL A 504 -2.99 -5.36 -15.01
C VAL A 504 -3.03 -5.91 -13.59
N LEU A 505 -2.11 -5.44 -12.76
CA LEU A 505 -2.01 -5.76 -11.35
C LEU A 505 -3.11 -5.06 -10.52
N GLY A 506 -3.79 -5.81 -9.64
CA GLY A 506 -4.69 -5.26 -8.62
C GLY A 506 -6.00 -4.67 -9.15
N GLY A 507 -6.58 -5.24 -10.21
CA GLY A 507 -7.91 -4.86 -10.72
C GLY A 507 -7.98 -3.50 -11.43
N GLN A 508 -6.82 -2.93 -11.80
CA GLN A 508 -6.78 -1.68 -12.59
C GLN A 508 -7.57 -1.84 -13.89
N ASN A 509 -8.39 -0.83 -14.21
CA ASN A 509 -9.19 -0.80 -15.43
C ASN A 509 -10.13 -2.00 -15.61
N MET A 510 -10.58 -2.65 -14.54
CA MET A 510 -11.65 -3.65 -14.62
C MET A 510 -13.02 -2.98 -14.59
N ILE A 511 -13.95 -3.47 -15.40
CA ILE A 511 -15.35 -3.04 -15.35
C ILE A 511 -16.30 -4.21 -15.50
N VAL A 512 -17.52 -4.05 -14.98
CA VAL A 512 -18.66 -4.91 -15.31
C VAL A 512 -19.50 -4.22 -16.38
N ALA A 513 -19.55 -4.80 -17.58
CA ALA A 513 -20.36 -4.31 -18.69
C ALA A 513 -21.73 -4.99 -18.68
N TYR A 514 -22.77 -4.17 -18.52
CA TYR A 514 -24.17 -4.65 -18.46
C TYR A 514 -24.84 -4.62 -19.84
N ASN A 515 -24.28 -3.89 -20.79
CA ASN A 515 -24.82 -3.74 -22.13
C ASN A 515 -23.71 -3.45 -23.15
N LYS A 516 -24.06 -3.48 -24.45
CA LYS A 516 -23.10 -3.25 -25.54
C LYS A 516 -22.44 -1.85 -25.51
N ALA A 517 -23.16 -0.84 -25.03
CA ALA A 517 -22.60 0.52 -24.95
C ALA A 517 -21.48 0.62 -23.93
N ASP A 518 -21.57 -0.12 -22.81
CA ASP A 518 -20.53 -0.20 -21.80
C ASP A 518 -19.25 -0.84 -22.39
N ILE A 519 -19.40 -1.88 -23.24
CA ILE A 519 -18.28 -2.54 -23.92
C ILE A 519 -17.59 -1.57 -24.89
N ILE A 520 -18.36 -0.85 -25.69
CA ILE A 520 -17.83 0.12 -26.66
C ILE A 520 -17.06 1.25 -25.96
N GLU A 521 -17.63 1.82 -24.91
CA GLU A 521 -16.99 2.88 -24.12
C GLU A 521 -15.67 2.39 -23.51
N TYR A 522 -15.68 1.18 -22.95
CA TYR A 522 -14.50 0.62 -22.29
C TYR A 522 -13.38 0.21 -23.26
N MET A 523 -13.70 -0.44 -24.37
CA MET A 523 -12.73 -0.77 -25.42
C MET A 523 -12.08 0.49 -26.01
N GLY A 524 -12.83 1.60 -26.11
CA GLY A 524 -12.30 2.92 -26.49
C GLY A 524 -11.26 3.44 -25.49
N VAL A 525 -11.55 3.37 -24.19
CA VAL A 525 -10.61 3.80 -23.13
C VAL A 525 -9.34 2.95 -23.11
N ILE A 526 -9.46 1.63 -23.29
CA ILE A 526 -8.28 0.75 -23.35
C ILE A 526 -7.42 1.09 -24.56
N THR A 527 -8.03 1.29 -25.74
CA THR A 527 -7.30 1.58 -26.99
C THR A 527 -6.52 2.90 -26.93
N GLU A 528 -6.93 3.85 -26.10
CA GLU A 528 -6.24 5.13 -25.92
C GLU A 528 -5.06 5.04 -24.92
N HIS A 529 -5.05 4.05 -24.02
CA HIS A 529 -4.14 4.03 -22.87
C HIS A 529 -3.27 2.75 -22.76
N VAL A 530 -3.55 1.73 -23.57
CA VAL A 530 -2.86 0.43 -23.55
C VAL A 530 -2.46 0.07 -24.98
N ASP A 531 -1.22 -0.37 -25.16
CA ASP A 531 -0.71 -0.85 -26.46
C ASP A 531 -1.57 -2.03 -26.96
N MET A 532 -2.04 -1.96 -28.22
CA MET A 532 -2.98 -2.92 -28.83
C MET A 532 -2.46 -4.36 -28.93
N ASP A 533 -1.22 -4.60 -28.56
CA ASP A 533 -0.62 -5.95 -28.52
C ASP A 533 -1.08 -6.78 -27.29
N HIS A 534 -1.85 -6.20 -26.37
CA HIS A 534 -2.32 -6.87 -25.17
C HIS A 534 -3.80 -7.23 -25.22
N PRO A 535 -4.17 -8.51 -25.02
CA PRO A 535 -5.55 -8.96 -25.06
C PRO A 535 -6.36 -8.47 -23.86
N VAL A 536 -7.67 -8.32 -24.08
CA VAL A 536 -8.68 -8.08 -23.06
C VAL A 536 -9.40 -9.39 -22.74
N LEU A 537 -9.56 -9.70 -21.48
CA LEU A 537 -10.34 -10.86 -21.02
C LEU A 537 -11.79 -10.44 -20.77
N LEU A 538 -12.72 -11.19 -21.34
CA LEU A 538 -14.15 -11.12 -21.06
C LEU A 538 -14.58 -12.39 -20.33
N ASP A 539 -15.00 -12.27 -19.08
CA ASP A 539 -15.54 -13.38 -18.31
C ASP A 539 -17.03 -13.16 -18.03
N LYS A 540 -17.81 -14.23 -17.97
CA LYS A 540 -19.18 -14.14 -17.46
C LYS A 540 -19.17 -13.55 -16.05
N TYR A 541 -19.85 -12.43 -15.87
CA TYR A 541 -20.02 -11.88 -14.54
C TYR A 541 -20.98 -12.75 -13.73
N ILE A 542 -20.49 -13.35 -12.65
CA ILE A 542 -21.29 -14.15 -11.72
C ILE A 542 -21.77 -13.24 -10.60
N MET A 543 -23.05 -12.87 -10.61
CA MET A 543 -23.66 -12.10 -9.54
C MET A 543 -24.02 -13.04 -8.38
N GLY A 544 -23.46 -12.80 -7.20
CA GLY A 544 -23.68 -13.62 -6.02
C GLY A 544 -22.96 -13.08 -4.80
N THR A 545 -22.91 -13.86 -3.76
CA THR A 545 -22.17 -13.57 -2.51
C THR A 545 -20.71 -13.90 -2.73
N GLU A 546 -19.83 -12.96 -2.46
CA GLU A 546 -18.39 -13.20 -2.49
C GLU A 546 -17.92 -13.72 -1.14
N CYS A 547 -17.03 -14.72 -1.18
CA CYS A 547 -16.46 -15.34 0.01
C CYS A 547 -14.96 -15.47 -0.14
N GLU A 548 -14.25 -15.41 0.97
CA GLU A 548 -12.79 -15.47 1.01
C GLU A 548 -12.33 -16.51 2.02
N VAL A 549 -11.33 -17.30 1.63
CA VAL A 549 -10.72 -18.35 2.44
C VAL A 549 -9.22 -18.16 2.42
N ASP A 550 -8.62 -18.02 3.60
CA ASP A 550 -7.19 -18.16 3.78
C ASP A 550 -6.89 -19.51 4.42
N ALA A 551 -5.97 -20.27 3.84
CA ALA A 551 -5.57 -21.57 4.36
C ALA A 551 -4.06 -21.65 4.59
N ILE A 552 -3.66 -22.47 5.57
CA ILE A 552 -2.30 -22.86 5.85
C ILE A 552 -2.10 -24.28 5.32
N CYS A 553 -0.99 -24.55 4.62
CA CYS A 553 -0.75 -25.85 4.00
C CYS A 553 0.67 -26.35 4.33
N ASP A 554 0.82 -27.67 4.47
CA ASP A 554 2.12 -28.34 4.75
C ASP A 554 2.57 -29.24 3.58
N GLY A 555 1.98 -29.05 2.40
CA GLY A 555 2.21 -29.88 1.21
C GLY A 555 1.32 -31.14 1.14
N GLU A 556 0.71 -31.57 2.23
CA GLU A 556 -0.18 -32.74 2.32
C GLU A 556 -1.54 -32.37 2.91
N ASN A 557 -1.53 -31.68 4.04
CA ASN A 557 -2.70 -31.25 4.77
C ASN A 557 -2.89 -29.74 4.64
N PHE A 558 -4.11 -29.28 4.93
CA PHE A 558 -4.43 -27.88 4.99
C PHE A 558 -5.30 -27.57 6.24
N LEU A 559 -5.25 -26.33 6.70
CA LEU A 559 -6.05 -25.79 7.78
C LEU A 559 -6.68 -24.47 7.33
N ILE A 560 -8.00 -24.38 7.38
CA ILE A 560 -8.77 -23.15 7.15
C ILE A 560 -9.19 -22.61 8.51
N PRO A 561 -8.68 -21.48 8.98
CA PRO A 561 -9.09 -20.90 10.27
C PRO A 561 -10.54 -20.47 10.31
N GLY A 562 -11.10 -20.04 9.17
CA GLY A 562 -12.49 -19.66 9.02
C GLY A 562 -12.84 -19.20 7.63
N ILE A 563 -14.12 -19.23 7.29
CA ILE A 563 -14.64 -18.73 6.02
C ILE A 563 -15.24 -17.35 6.25
N MET A 564 -14.84 -16.39 5.43
CA MET A 564 -15.29 -15.01 5.45
C MET A 564 -16.31 -14.77 4.34
N GLU A 565 -17.37 -14.03 4.65
CA GLU A 565 -18.44 -13.64 3.72
C GLU A 565 -18.43 -12.13 3.54
N GLN A 566 -18.51 -11.65 2.28
CA GLN A 566 -18.64 -10.24 2.00
C GLN A 566 -20.10 -9.79 2.05
N VAL A 567 -20.37 -8.62 2.62
CA VAL A 567 -21.72 -8.04 2.67
C VAL A 567 -22.15 -7.57 1.28
N GLU A 568 -21.25 -6.90 0.57
CA GLU A 568 -21.47 -6.50 -0.82
C GLU A 568 -21.36 -7.72 -1.74
N ARG A 569 -22.28 -7.77 -2.70
CA ARG A 569 -22.24 -8.83 -3.74
C ARG A 569 -21.02 -8.65 -4.66
N THR A 570 -20.67 -9.69 -5.41
CA THR A 570 -19.59 -9.66 -6.42
C THR A 570 -19.62 -8.40 -7.27
N GLY A 571 -18.43 -7.96 -7.73
CA GLY A 571 -18.24 -6.73 -8.50
C GLY A 571 -17.81 -5.51 -7.66
N VAL A 572 -17.76 -5.66 -6.34
CA VAL A 572 -17.03 -4.76 -5.43
C VAL A 572 -15.77 -5.49 -4.99
N HIS A 573 -14.61 -4.84 -5.07
CA HIS A 573 -13.35 -5.45 -4.65
C HIS A 573 -13.41 -5.89 -3.18
N SER A 574 -12.91 -7.08 -2.84
CA SER A 574 -12.98 -7.64 -1.47
C SER A 574 -12.36 -6.74 -0.39
N GLY A 575 -11.31 -5.95 -0.76
CA GLY A 575 -10.73 -4.93 0.10
C GLY A 575 -11.66 -3.77 0.45
N ASP A 576 -12.62 -3.45 -0.43
CA ASP A 576 -13.60 -2.37 -0.27
C ASP A 576 -14.93 -2.87 0.30
N SER A 577 -15.09 -4.18 0.45
CA SER A 577 -16.28 -4.81 0.99
C SER A 577 -16.22 -4.97 2.50
N ILE A 578 -17.38 -4.89 3.13
CA ILE A 578 -17.56 -5.28 4.54
C ILE A 578 -17.46 -6.80 4.62
N CYS A 579 -16.51 -7.31 5.40
CA CYS A 579 -16.23 -8.74 5.52
C CYS A 579 -16.66 -9.25 6.90
N VAL A 580 -17.35 -10.36 6.94
CA VAL A 580 -17.95 -10.96 8.15
C VAL A 580 -17.37 -12.35 8.41
N TYR A 581 -16.97 -12.61 9.65
CA TYR A 581 -16.57 -13.92 10.15
C TYR A 581 -17.33 -14.25 11.43
N PRO A 582 -17.82 -15.48 11.59
CA PRO A 582 -17.99 -16.49 10.55
C PRO A 582 -19.06 -16.10 9.52
N ALA A 583 -19.05 -16.74 8.37
CA ALA A 583 -20.07 -16.53 7.34
C ALA A 583 -21.48 -16.72 7.91
N GLN A 584 -22.44 -15.86 7.52
CA GLN A 584 -23.76 -15.79 8.13
C GLN A 584 -24.86 -16.43 7.27
N HIS A 585 -24.69 -16.43 5.95
CA HIS A 585 -25.76 -16.81 5.01
C HIS A 585 -25.45 -18.06 4.19
N LEU A 586 -24.22 -18.61 4.31
CA LEU A 586 -23.83 -19.81 3.57
C LEU A 586 -24.48 -21.07 4.12
N THR A 587 -24.91 -21.94 3.23
CA THR A 587 -25.37 -23.32 3.58
C THR A 587 -24.18 -24.22 3.89
N GLN A 588 -24.42 -25.33 4.61
CA GLN A 588 -23.36 -26.28 4.92
C GLN A 588 -22.75 -26.89 3.66
N ASP A 589 -23.56 -27.18 2.63
CA ASP A 589 -23.08 -27.73 1.34
C ASP A 589 -22.15 -26.77 0.60
N GLU A 590 -22.42 -25.45 0.66
CA GLU A 590 -21.55 -24.42 0.09
C GLU A 590 -20.23 -24.31 0.86
N ILE A 591 -20.28 -24.35 2.20
CA ILE A 591 -19.11 -24.39 3.07
C ILE A 591 -18.25 -25.63 2.76
N ASP A 592 -18.85 -26.81 2.74
CA ASP A 592 -18.14 -28.07 2.46
C ASP A 592 -17.51 -28.07 1.06
N THR A 593 -18.18 -27.47 0.09
CA THR A 593 -17.66 -27.30 -1.28
C THR A 593 -16.43 -26.38 -1.30
N MET A 594 -16.45 -25.25 -0.60
CA MET A 594 -15.27 -24.35 -0.51
C MET A 594 -14.11 -25.04 0.18
N VAL A 595 -14.35 -25.79 1.25
CA VAL A 595 -13.31 -26.56 1.96
C VAL A 595 -12.68 -27.60 1.03
N ASP A 596 -13.50 -28.34 0.27
CA ASP A 596 -13.03 -29.34 -0.69
C ASP A 596 -12.22 -28.69 -1.82
N TYR A 597 -12.70 -27.60 -2.42
CA TYR A 597 -11.99 -26.89 -3.48
C TYR A 597 -10.66 -26.32 -2.99
N THR A 598 -10.63 -25.68 -1.83
CA THR A 598 -9.38 -25.20 -1.21
C THR A 598 -8.39 -26.35 -1.02
N GLY A 599 -8.86 -27.52 -0.55
CA GLY A 599 -8.03 -28.72 -0.39
C GLY A 599 -7.50 -29.29 -1.71
N ARG A 600 -8.27 -29.19 -2.78
CA ARG A 600 -7.78 -29.60 -4.14
C ARG A 600 -6.69 -28.67 -4.64
N PHE A 601 -6.86 -27.36 -4.53
CA PHE A 601 -5.80 -26.38 -4.86
C PHE A 601 -4.53 -26.60 -4.05
N ALA A 602 -4.67 -26.76 -2.74
CA ALA A 602 -3.53 -26.97 -1.85
C ALA A 602 -2.67 -28.15 -2.28
N ARG A 603 -3.32 -29.25 -2.69
CA ARG A 603 -2.61 -30.46 -3.16
C ARG A 603 -2.04 -30.33 -4.57
N GLU A 604 -2.84 -29.81 -5.51
CA GLU A 604 -2.44 -29.73 -6.92
C GLU A 604 -1.31 -28.71 -7.16
N LEU A 605 -1.33 -27.58 -6.47
CA LEU A 605 -0.29 -26.56 -6.49
C LEU A 605 0.88 -26.87 -5.51
N HIS A 606 0.83 -27.99 -4.79
CA HIS A 606 1.83 -28.33 -3.77
C HIS A 606 2.10 -27.20 -2.79
N VAL A 607 1.03 -26.48 -2.37
CA VAL A 607 1.15 -25.31 -1.50
C VAL A 607 1.82 -25.69 -0.20
N THR A 608 2.86 -24.92 0.15
CA THR A 608 3.48 -24.97 1.47
C THR A 608 3.50 -23.54 2.02
N GLY A 609 2.90 -23.31 3.17
CA GLY A 609 2.67 -21.98 3.74
C GLY A 609 1.23 -21.52 3.54
N LEU A 610 1.01 -20.34 2.97
CA LEU A 610 -0.31 -19.72 2.81
C LEU A 610 -0.86 -19.83 1.40
N VAL A 611 -2.18 -19.97 1.32
CA VAL A 611 -2.96 -19.78 0.09
C VAL A 611 -4.26 -19.05 0.41
N ASN A 612 -4.59 -18.06 -0.41
CA ASN A 612 -5.85 -17.34 -0.39
C ASN A 612 -6.69 -17.75 -1.59
N VAL A 613 -7.98 -18.04 -1.38
CA VAL A 613 -8.93 -18.38 -2.44
C VAL A 613 -10.16 -17.50 -2.31
N GLN A 614 -10.54 -16.86 -3.40
CA GLN A 614 -11.75 -16.06 -3.50
C GLN A 614 -12.81 -16.83 -4.28
N TYR A 615 -14.02 -16.85 -3.72
CA TYR A 615 -15.18 -17.57 -4.24
C TYR A 615 -16.36 -16.64 -4.51
N ALA A 616 -17.19 -17.00 -5.47
CA ALA A 616 -18.51 -16.44 -5.68
C ALA A 616 -19.58 -17.54 -5.53
N VAL A 617 -20.56 -17.32 -4.68
CA VAL A 617 -21.71 -18.22 -4.51
C VAL A 617 -22.91 -17.64 -5.22
N SER A 618 -23.45 -18.37 -6.20
CA SER A 618 -24.60 -17.96 -6.98
C SER A 618 -25.54 -19.14 -7.22
N HIS A 619 -26.80 -19.01 -6.84
CA HIS A 619 -27.83 -20.05 -6.99
C HIS A 619 -27.42 -21.43 -6.45
N GLY A 620 -26.79 -21.45 -5.27
CA GLY A 620 -26.33 -22.68 -4.60
C GLY A 620 -25.11 -23.33 -5.24
N ARG A 621 -24.43 -22.64 -6.15
CA ARG A 621 -23.20 -23.09 -6.80
C ARG A 621 -22.02 -22.22 -6.45
N VAL A 622 -20.90 -22.86 -6.11
CA VAL A 622 -19.63 -22.19 -5.77
C VAL A 622 -18.76 -22.09 -7.02
N TYR A 623 -18.29 -20.89 -7.31
CA TYR A 623 -17.34 -20.58 -8.37
C TYR A 623 -16.06 -20.02 -7.77
N VAL A 624 -14.92 -20.29 -8.40
CA VAL A 624 -13.63 -19.69 -8.02
C VAL A 624 -13.42 -18.42 -8.81
N ILE A 625 -13.05 -17.35 -8.12
CA ILE A 625 -12.66 -16.06 -8.73
C ILE A 625 -11.16 -16.06 -8.99
N GLU A 626 -10.35 -16.32 -7.94
CA GLU A 626 -8.90 -16.37 -8.02
C GLU A 626 -8.28 -17.21 -6.89
N VAL A 627 -7.06 -17.67 -7.12
CA VAL A 627 -6.21 -18.36 -6.13
C VAL A 627 -4.88 -17.62 -6.04
N ASN A 628 -4.48 -17.28 -4.81
CA ASN A 628 -3.22 -16.60 -4.53
C ASN A 628 -2.38 -17.46 -3.57
N PRO A 629 -1.34 -18.18 -4.04
CA PRO A 629 -0.51 -19.04 -3.18
C PRO A 629 0.52 -18.22 -2.38
N ARG A 630 0.02 -17.27 -1.61
CA ARG A 630 0.76 -16.32 -0.77
C ARG A 630 -0.15 -15.75 0.33
N SER A 631 0.42 -14.93 1.22
CA SER A 631 -0.38 -14.16 2.18
C SER A 631 -1.35 -13.20 1.47
N SER A 632 -2.47 -12.97 2.12
CA SER A 632 -3.51 -12.02 1.73
C SER A 632 -3.61 -10.88 2.74
N ARG A 633 -4.42 -9.88 2.43
CA ARG A 633 -4.72 -8.77 3.34
C ARG A 633 -5.55 -9.21 4.54
N THR A 634 -6.31 -10.30 4.41
CA THR A 634 -7.18 -10.81 5.46
C THR A 634 -6.44 -11.68 6.50
N VAL A 635 -5.20 -12.08 6.25
CA VAL A 635 -4.39 -12.90 7.17
C VAL A 635 -4.28 -12.30 8.58
N PRO A 636 -3.95 -11.01 8.79
CA PRO A 636 -3.94 -10.44 10.14
C PRO A 636 -5.32 -10.42 10.80
N TYR A 637 -6.36 -10.12 10.03
CA TYR A 637 -7.75 -10.13 10.50
C TYR A 637 -8.16 -11.51 10.97
N ILE A 638 -8.07 -12.54 10.10
CA ILE A 638 -8.53 -13.88 10.43
C ILE A 638 -7.69 -14.53 11.54
N SER A 639 -6.38 -14.24 11.58
CA SER A 639 -5.51 -14.70 12.68
C SER A 639 -5.96 -14.15 14.03
N LYS A 640 -6.30 -12.86 14.10
CA LYS A 640 -6.75 -12.20 15.33
C LYS A 640 -8.12 -12.65 15.78
N VAL A 641 -9.06 -12.85 14.87
CA VAL A 641 -10.45 -13.22 15.23
C VAL A 641 -10.62 -14.71 15.50
N THR A 642 -9.77 -15.58 14.99
CA THR A 642 -9.83 -17.03 15.26
C THR A 642 -8.86 -17.49 16.34
N GLY A 643 -7.82 -16.69 16.64
CA GLY A 643 -6.72 -17.09 17.52
C GLY A 643 -5.77 -18.13 16.90
N VAL A 644 -5.88 -18.37 15.60
CA VAL A 644 -4.96 -19.23 14.83
C VAL A 644 -3.79 -18.37 14.31
N PRO A 645 -2.56 -18.57 14.78
CA PRO A 645 -1.42 -17.76 14.38
C PRO A 645 -0.92 -18.16 12.99
N MET A 646 -1.63 -17.72 11.96
CA MET A 646 -1.47 -18.22 10.58
C MET A 646 -0.04 -18.13 10.07
N VAL A 647 0.63 -16.99 10.25
CA VAL A 647 2.00 -16.80 9.75
C VAL A 647 2.99 -17.70 10.50
N ASP A 648 2.84 -17.85 11.83
CA ASP A 648 3.69 -18.77 12.61
C ASP A 648 3.56 -20.21 12.11
N LEU A 649 2.33 -20.69 11.94
CA LEU A 649 2.08 -22.05 11.44
C LEU A 649 2.58 -22.22 10.00
N ALA A 650 2.35 -21.24 9.13
CA ALA A 650 2.80 -21.28 7.73
C ALA A 650 4.33 -21.35 7.62
N VAL A 651 5.05 -20.53 8.38
CA VAL A 651 6.53 -20.56 8.40
C VAL A 651 7.05 -21.88 8.93
N ARG A 652 6.43 -22.44 9.95
CA ARG A 652 6.80 -23.77 10.48
C ARG A 652 6.55 -24.87 9.45
N CYS A 653 5.46 -24.81 8.68
CA CYS A 653 5.23 -25.67 7.52
C CYS A 653 6.34 -25.53 6.47
N CYS A 654 6.75 -24.29 6.16
CA CYS A 654 7.87 -24.02 5.25
C CYS A 654 9.21 -24.59 5.78
N LEU A 655 9.36 -24.74 7.09
CA LEU A 655 10.53 -25.37 7.73
C LEU A 655 10.39 -26.90 7.81
N GLY A 656 9.27 -27.50 7.37
CA GLY A 656 9.04 -28.94 7.27
C GLY A 656 8.20 -29.56 8.39
N GLU A 657 7.66 -28.77 9.31
CA GLU A 657 6.72 -29.26 10.32
C GLU A 657 5.36 -29.57 9.70
N LYS A 658 4.65 -30.53 10.27
CA LYS A 658 3.32 -30.95 9.80
C LYS A 658 2.21 -30.37 10.65
N LEU A 659 1.12 -29.92 10.01
CA LEU A 659 -0.04 -29.32 10.66
C LEU A 659 -0.66 -30.24 11.73
N VAL A 660 -0.66 -31.55 11.49
CA VAL A 660 -1.21 -32.54 12.44
C VAL A 660 -0.51 -32.52 13.80
N ASP A 661 0.75 -32.07 13.87
CA ASP A 661 1.57 -32.02 15.07
C ASP A 661 1.48 -30.66 15.79
N MET A 662 0.83 -29.65 15.18
CA MET A 662 0.82 -28.26 15.67
C MET A 662 -0.35 -27.95 16.63
N GLY A 663 -1.33 -28.86 16.79
CA GLY A 663 -2.41 -28.74 17.78
C GLY A 663 -3.62 -27.91 17.35
N TYR A 664 -3.67 -27.43 16.10
CA TYR A 664 -4.81 -26.66 15.56
C TYR A 664 -5.76 -27.51 14.69
N GLY A 665 -5.40 -28.75 14.39
CA GLY A 665 -6.15 -29.66 13.53
C GLY A 665 -5.87 -29.43 12.04
N THR A 666 -6.73 -30.03 11.19
CA THR A 666 -6.70 -29.93 9.72
C THR A 666 -8.12 -29.74 9.20
N GLY A 667 -8.27 -29.25 7.97
CA GLY A 667 -9.57 -28.92 7.39
C GLY A 667 -10.10 -27.60 7.93
N LEU A 668 -11.41 -27.49 8.10
CA LEU A 668 -12.05 -26.27 8.65
C LEU A 668 -11.95 -26.25 10.17
N HIS A 669 -11.35 -25.19 10.71
CA HIS A 669 -11.30 -24.95 12.16
C HIS A 669 -12.68 -24.57 12.72
N PRO A 670 -13.03 -24.97 13.95
CA PRO A 670 -14.28 -24.56 14.58
C PRO A 670 -14.44 -23.04 14.67
N ASN A 671 -15.66 -22.55 14.39
CA ASN A 671 -15.95 -21.13 14.47
C ASN A 671 -15.76 -20.56 15.88
N ALA A 672 -15.29 -19.30 15.95
CA ALA A 672 -15.27 -18.55 17.20
C ALA A 672 -16.69 -18.31 17.75
N PRO A 673 -16.85 -18.14 19.07
CA PRO A 673 -18.18 -17.97 19.71
C PRO A 673 -18.71 -16.52 19.59
N TYR A 674 -18.18 -15.73 18.69
CA TYR A 674 -18.57 -14.33 18.43
C TYR A 674 -18.49 -14.06 16.93
N VAL A 675 -19.05 -12.93 16.53
CA VAL A 675 -19.00 -12.43 15.17
C VAL A 675 -17.99 -11.28 15.09
N ALA A 676 -17.18 -11.29 14.08
CA ALA A 676 -16.23 -10.24 13.75
C ALA A 676 -16.56 -9.65 12.38
N VAL A 677 -16.52 -8.33 12.27
CA VAL A 677 -16.82 -7.60 11.04
C VAL A 677 -15.66 -6.65 10.74
N LYS A 678 -15.07 -6.81 9.56
CA LYS A 678 -14.10 -5.87 9.00
C LYS A 678 -14.85 -4.84 8.18
N VAL A 679 -14.66 -3.55 8.46
CA VAL A 679 -15.22 -2.44 7.68
C VAL A 679 -14.09 -1.65 7.03
N PRO A 680 -14.11 -1.44 5.69
CA PRO A 680 -13.09 -0.67 5.01
C PRO A 680 -13.19 0.83 5.35
N VAL A 681 -12.03 1.50 5.32
CA VAL A 681 -11.92 2.96 5.51
C VAL A 681 -11.37 3.59 4.23
N PHE A 682 -11.92 4.72 3.83
CA PHE A 682 -11.58 5.44 2.60
C PHE A 682 -11.08 6.85 2.91
N SER A 683 -10.06 7.31 2.19
CA SER A 683 -9.51 8.68 2.31
C SER A 683 -9.95 9.57 1.14
N PHE A 684 -11.22 9.48 0.75
CA PHE A 684 -11.74 10.24 -0.39
C PHE A 684 -11.74 11.76 -0.17
N GLU A 685 -11.74 12.23 1.07
CA GLU A 685 -11.65 13.65 1.42
C GLU A 685 -10.32 14.27 0.99
N LYS A 686 -9.26 13.48 0.85
CA LYS A 686 -7.92 13.93 0.46
C LYS A 686 -7.71 13.98 -1.05
N LEU A 687 -8.56 13.30 -1.83
CA LEU A 687 -8.40 13.15 -3.27
C LEU A 687 -9.48 13.91 -4.01
N HIS A 688 -9.10 14.99 -4.67
CA HIS A 688 -10.03 15.80 -5.48
C HIS A 688 -10.39 15.08 -6.78
N ALA A 689 -11.61 15.30 -7.27
CA ALA A 689 -12.15 14.76 -8.53
C ALA A 689 -12.25 13.21 -8.62
N VAL A 690 -12.10 12.48 -7.51
CA VAL A 690 -12.20 11.01 -7.48
C VAL A 690 -13.66 10.57 -7.28
N ASP A 691 -14.12 9.61 -8.09
CA ASP A 691 -15.42 8.96 -7.88
C ASP A 691 -15.36 7.95 -6.73
N THR A 692 -16.27 8.10 -5.76
CA THR A 692 -16.37 7.26 -4.57
C THR A 692 -17.18 5.99 -4.78
N GLN A 693 -17.72 5.75 -5.98
CA GLN A 693 -18.49 4.55 -6.29
C GLN A 693 -17.63 3.29 -6.18
N PHE A 694 -18.12 2.26 -5.51
CA PHE A 694 -17.50 0.96 -5.43
C PHE A 694 -17.48 0.25 -6.80
N GLY A 695 -16.49 -0.60 -6.97
CA GLY A 695 -16.28 -1.36 -8.19
C GLY A 695 -15.23 -2.45 -8.00
N PRO A 696 -14.83 -3.13 -9.07
CA PRO A 696 -13.84 -4.21 -8.99
C PRO A 696 -12.41 -3.75 -8.66
N GLU A 697 -12.15 -2.44 -8.72
CA GLU A 697 -10.87 -1.86 -8.35
C GLU A 697 -10.89 -1.34 -6.92
N MET A 698 -9.87 -1.70 -6.13
CA MET A 698 -9.75 -1.32 -4.73
C MET A 698 -9.46 0.17 -4.55
N LYS A 699 -10.12 0.80 -3.57
CA LYS A 699 -10.00 2.23 -3.22
C LYS A 699 -9.76 2.48 -1.73
N SER A 700 -9.99 1.48 -0.86
CA SER A 700 -9.81 1.62 0.58
C SER A 700 -8.33 1.80 0.96
N THR A 701 -8.10 2.60 2.00
CA THR A 701 -6.78 2.95 2.52
C THR A 701 -6.52 2.36 3.90
N GLY A 702 -7.53 1.77 4.53
CA GLY A 702 -7.45 1.15 5.85
C GLY A 702 -8.68 0.32 6.15
N GLU A 703 -8.72 -0.26 7.35
CA GLU A 703 -9.82 -1.10 7.78
C GLU A 703 -10.00 -1.05 9.31
N VAL A 704 -11.19 -1.34 9.76
CA VAL A 704 -11.60 -1.36 11.17
C VAL A 704 -12.23 -2.72 11.49
N LEU A 705 -11.99 -3.21 12.70
CA LEU A 705 -12.54 -4.44 13.22
C LEU A 705 -13.62 -4.16 14.27
N GLY A 706 -14.85 -4.67 14.06
CA GLY A 706 -15.90 -4.75 15.06
C GLY A 706 -16.08 -6.19 15.54
N ILE A 707 -16.14 -6.41 16.86
CA ILE A 707 -16.37 -7.73 17.47
C ILE A 707 -17.54 -7.64 18.45
N ALA A 708 -18.49 -8.58 18.34
CA ALA A 708 -19.62 -8.68 19.24
C ALA A 708 -20.19 -10.13 19.29
N PRO A 709 -21.08 -10.45 20.25
CA PRO A 709 -21.75 -11.76 20.29
C PRO A 709 -22.63 -12.05 19.07
N ASN A 710 -23.07 -11.04 18.33
CA ASN A 710 -23.93 -11.17 17.17
C ASN A 710 -23.51 -10.23 16.03
N TYR A 711 -24.02 -10.51 14.83
CA TYR A 711 -23.66 -9.78 13.60
C TYR A 711 -24.00 -8.28 13.65
N HIS A 712 -25.20 -7.91 14.12
CA HIS A 712 -25.63 -6.52 14.09
C HIS A 712 -24.78 -5.62 14.98
N ASP A 713 -24.43 -6.07 16.18
CA ASP A 713 -23.57 -5.32 17.08
C ASP A 713 -22.12 -5.23 16.57
N ALA A 714 -21.61 -6.31 15.99
CA ALA A 714 -20.29 -6.33 15.39
C ALA A 714 -20.21 -5.34 14.20
N LEU A 715 -21.21 -5.35 13.35
CA LEU A 715 -21.32 -4.44 12.20
C LEU A 715 -21.45 -2.98 12.66
N LEU A 716 -22.30 -2.70 13.66
CA LEU A 716 -22.45 -1.36 14.23
C LEU A 716 -21.13 -0.82 14.77
N LYS A 717 -20.37 -1.63 15.53
CA LYS A 717 -19.05 -1.26 16.02
C LYS A 717 -18.06 -0.95 14.88
N GLY A 718 -18.03 -1.81 13.87
CA GLY A 718 -17.18 -1.62 12.69
C GLY A 718 -17.52 -0.34 11.94
N LEU A 719 -18.79 -0.06 11.70
CA LEU A 719 -19.25 1.15 11.02
C LEU A 719 -18.91 2.43 11.83
N ILE A 720 -19.15 2.41 13.15
CA ILE A 720 -18.75 3.53 14.03
C ILE A 720 -17.24 3.75 13.99
N GLY A 721 -16.46 2.69 14.09
CA GLY A 721 -15.00 2.77 14.02
C GLY A 721 -14.49 3.27 12.67
N ALA A 722 -15.21 3.00 11.59
CA ALA A 722 -14.93 3.50 10.24
C ALA A 722 -15.39 4.97 10.01
N GLY A 723 -15.93 5.62 11.04
CA GLY A 723 -16.34 7.03 11.00
C GLY A 723 -17.78 7.28 10.58
N TYR A 724 -18.61 6.24 10.44
CA TYR A 724 -20.03 6.43 10.21
C TYR A 724 -20.69 7.00 11.47
N THR A 725 -21.48 8.05 11.28
CA THR A 725 -22.25 8.66 12.37
C THR A 725 -23.67 8.11 12.40
N PHE A 726 -24.11 7.66 13.56
CA PHE A 726 -25.46 7.19 13.80
C PHE A 726 -26.21 8.24 14.61
N LYS A 727 -27.14 8.95 13.95
CA LYS A 727 -27.91 10.01 14.59
C LYS A 727 -29.39 9.60 14.63
N THR A 728 -30.05 9.82 15.73
CA THR A 728 -31.51 9.79 15.78
C THR A 728 -32.04 10.94 14.92
N PRO A 729 -32.98 10.69 13.98
CA PRO A 729 -33.48 11.74 13.15
C PRO A 729 -34.15 12.86 13.95
N GLY A 730 -33.64 14.09 13.74
CA GLY A 730 -34.17 15.31 14.34
C GLY A 730 -35.23 16.00 13.44
N PRO A 731 -35.78 17.12 13.89
CA PRO A 731 -36.69 17.89 13.06
C PRO A 731 -36.03 18.33 11.75
N GLY A 732 -36.49 17.82 10.63
CA GLY A 732 -36.01 18.13 9.30
C GLY A 732 -34.94 17.19 8.77
N SER A 733 -34.44 16.25 9.54
CA SER A 733 -33.51 15.19 9.07
C SER A 733 -34.00 14.53 7.79
N CYS A 734 -33.13 14.38 6.81
CA CYS A 734 -33.52 13.81 5.52
C CYS A 734 -32.43 12.93 4.89
N CYS A 735 -32.88 12.09 3.96
CA CYS A 735 -32.04 11.25 3.13
C CYS A 735 -32.28 11.57 1.66
N ILE A 736 -31.21 11.50 0.85
CA ILE A 736 -31.27 11.70 -0.59
C ILE A 736 -31.06 10.37 -1.31
N PHE A 737 -31.90 10.09 -2.31
CA PHE A 737 -31.84 8.92 -3.15
C PHE A 737 -31.63 9.28 -4.62
N THR A 738 -30.57 8.73 -5.22
CA THR A 738 -30.31 8.79 -6.65
C THR A 738 -29.86 7.40 -7.12
N VAL A 739 -30.87 6.59 -7.47
CA VAL A 739 -30.71 5.15 -7.63
C VAL A 739 -30.91 4.76 -9.09
N LYS A 740 -30.03 3.89 -9.63
CA LYS A 740 -30.20 3.33 -10.99
C LYS A 740 -31.42 2.41 -11.06
N ASP A 741 -31.99 2.27 -12.25
CA ASP A 741 -33.28 1.57 -12.45
C ASP A 741 -33.25 0.11 -11.97
N SER A 742 -32.13 -0.59 -12.16
CA SER A 742 -31.97 -1.99 -11.71
C SER A 742 -32.05 -2.16 -10.20
N ASP A 743 -31.64 -1.17 -9.42
CA ASP A 743 -31.54 -1.25 -7.97
C ASP A 743 -32.78 -0.71 -7.25
N LYS A 744 -33.62 0.06 -7.96
CA LYS A 744 -34.84 0.66 -7.39
C LYS A 744 -35.75 -0.31 -6.65
N PRO A 745 -35.98 -1.55 -7.15
CA PRO A 745 -36.81 -2.52 -6.43
C PRO A 745 -36.33 -2.82 -5.01
N GLU A 746 -35.01 -3.00 -4.82
CA GLU A 746 -34.41 -3.33 -3.52
C GLU A 746 -34.40 -2.12 -2.57
N PHE A 747 -34.34 -0.90 -3.12
CA PHE A 747 -34.39 0.33 -2.33
C PHE A 747 -35.77 0.68 -1.75
N VAL A 748 -36.85 0.02 -2.17
CA VAL A 748 -38.19 0.26 -1.61
C VAL A 748 -38.24 -0.07 -0.12
N ASP A 749 -37.72 -1.22 0.29
CA ASP A 749 -37.66 -1.64 1.69
C ASP A 749 -36.75 -0.74 2.53
N ILE A 750 -35.57 -0.39 1.99
CA ILE A 750 -34.60 0.52 2.62
C ILE A 750 -35.25 1.88 2.87
N ALA A 751 -35.91 2.45 1.86
CA ALA A 751 -36.57 3.73 1.97
C ALA A 751 -37.76 3.70 2.96
N TRP A 752 -38.54 2.61 2.99
CA TRP A 752 -39.58 2.39 3.99
C TRP A 752 -39.03 2.38 5.42
N LYS A 753 -37.95 1.66 5.67
CA LYS A 753 -37.29 1.61 6.97
C LYS A 753 -36.86 2.99 7.44
N LEU A 754 -36.24 3.79 6.58
CA LEU A 754 -35.81 5.16 6.89
C LEU A 754 -37.01 6.10 7.14
N LYS A 755 -38.05 5.98 6.32
CA LYS A 755 -39.31 6.72 6.51
C LYS A 755 -39.94 6.40 7.87
N ASP A 756 -40.01 5.12 8.25
CA ASP A 756 -40.57 4.65 9.51
C ASP A 756 -39.78 5.21 10.71
N MET A 757 -38.47 5.36 10.61
CA MET A 757 -37.63 6.03 11.60
C MET A 757 -37.80 7.54 11.70
N GLY A 758 -38.54 8.17 10.77
CA GLY A 758 -38.83 9.60 10.82
C GLY A 758 -38.04 10.49 9.85
N TYR A 759 -37.20 9.93 8.99
CA TYR A 759 -36.48 10.70 7.96
C TYR A 759 -37.44 11.22 6.88
N LYS A 760 -37.19 12.43 6.40
CA LYS A 760 -37.78 12.92 5.15
C LYS A 760 -36.97 12.39 3.98
N LEU A 761 -37.66 11.84 2.99
CA LEU A 761 -37.01 11.28 1.81
C LEU A 761 -37.07 12.24 0.65
N TYR A 762 -35.95 12.46 -0.01
CA TYR A 762 -35.79 13.20 -1.25
C TYR A 762 -35.21 12.32 -2.33
N GLY A 763 -35.63 12.46 -3.55
CA GLY A 763 -35.11 11.71 -4.67
C GLY A 763 -35.11 12.50 -5.98
N THR A 764 -34.19 12.17 -6.88
CA THR A 764 -34.26 12.67 -8.25
C THR A 764 -35.54 12.15 -8.94
N SER A 765 -36.03 12.86 -9.94
CA SER A 765 -37.34 12.64 -10.59
C SER A 765 -37.71 11.15 -10.79
N GLY A 766 -36.84 10.38 -11.45
CA GLY A 766 -37.05 8.94 -11.69
C GLY A 766 -37.08 8.07 -10.43
N THR A 767 -36.26 8.38 -9.43
CA THR A 767 -36.24 7.65 -8.16
C THR A 767 -37.42 8.03 -7.28
N CYS A 768 -37.74 9.32 -7.21
CA CYS A 768 -38.89 9.82 -6.47
C CYS A 768 -40.22 9.26 -7.03
N ALA A 769 -40.41 9.27 -8.35
CA ALA A 769 -41.58 8.68 -8.99
C ALA A 769 -41.73 7.18 -8.70
N TRP A 770 -40.61 6.44 -8.72
CA TRP A 770 -40.62 5.00 -8.40
C TRP A 770 -41.05 4.74 -6.96
N LEU A 771 -40.43 5.44 -5.99
CA LEU A 771 -40.75 5.27 -4.57
C LEU A 771 -42.20 5.62 -4.27
N ASN A 772 -42.71 6.73 -4.79
CA ASN A 772 -44.10 7.14 -4.63
C ASN A 772 -45.09 6.12 -5.26
N LYS A 773 -44.75 5.54 -6.42
CA LYS A 773 -45.52 4.43 -7.01
C LYS A 773 -45.62 3.22 -6.11
N HIS A 774 -44.59 2.96 -5.30
CA HIS A 774 -44.54 1.87 -4.31
C HIS A 774 -44.98 2.31 -2.91
N MET A 775 -45.74 3.39 -2.79
CA MET A 775 -46.36 3.93 -1.57
C MET A 775 -45.32 4.46 -0.54
N VAL A 776 -44.08 4.69 -0.93
CA VAL A 776 -43.07 5.31 -0.08
C VAL A 776 -43.05 6.82 -0.35
N PRO A 777 -43.51 7.67 0.59
CA PRO A 777 -43.55 9.13 0.38
C PRO A 777 -42.14 9.68 0.18
N CYS A 778 -41.89 10.22 -1.00
CA CYS A 778 -40.63 10.83 -1.37
C CYS A 778 -40.89 12.19 -2.07
N ASN A 779 -40.09 13.19 -1.73
CA ASN A 779 -40.10 14.51 -2.33
C ASN A 779 -39.12 14.58 -3.49
N GLU A 780 -39.55 15.20 -4.59
CA GLU A 780 -38.68 15.41 -5.73
C GLU A 780 -37.65 16.50 -5.44
N VAL A 781 -36.40 16.28 -5.85
CA VAL A 781 -35.29 17.25 -5.83
C VAL A 781 -34.64 17.30 -7.20
N ARG A 782 -34.33 18.51 -7.70
CA ARG A 782 -33.66 18.68 -8.99
C ARG A 782 -32.24 18.20 -8.93
N ASN A 783 -31.73 17.70 -10.06
CA ASN A 783 -30.34 17.26 -10.20
C ASN A 783 -29.33 18.39 -9.90
N ILE A 784 -28.09 18.04 -9.65
CA ILE A 784 -27.01 18.98 -9.34
C ILE A 784 -26.74 20.02 -10.42
N SER A 785 -27.01 19.70 -11.69
CA SER A 785 -26.96 20.61 -12.85
C SER A 785 -28.23 21.42 -13.07
N GLY A 786 -29.29 21.18 -12.28
CA GLY A 786 -30.55 21.85 -12.40
C GLY A 786 -30.56 23.26 -11.76
N GLU A 787 -31.58 24.09 -12.11
CA GLU A 787 -31.78 25.38 -11.46
C GLU A 787 -32.07 25.23 -9.97
N ALA A 788 -31.59 26.20 -9.15
CA ALA A 788 -31.88 26.26 -7.73
C ALA A 788 -33.41 26.50 -7.45
N PRO A 789 -33.97 25.91 -6.35
CA PRO A 789 -33.32 25.04 -5.43
C PRO A 789 -33.09 23.63 -6.02
N ASN A 790 -31.88 23.10 -5.84
CA ASN A 790 -31.47 21.78 -6.32
C ASN A 790 -30.84 20.95 -5.20
N ILE A 791 -30.26 19.80 -5.58
CA ILE A 791 -29.67 18.87 -4.64
C ILE A 791 -28.47 19.45 -3.86
N VAL A 792 -27.74 20.43 -4.44
CA VAL A 792 -26.62 21.12 -3.76
C VAL A 792 -27.15 21.97 -2.60
N ASP A 793 -28.23 22.72 -2.84
CA ASP A 793 -28.84 23.55 -1.80
C ASP A 793 -29.34 22.68 -0.62
N LEU A 794 -29.88 21.50 -0.95
CA LEU A 794 -30.32 20.55 0.09
C LEU A 794 -29.14 19.98 0.86
N LEU A 795 -28.04 19.60 0.20
CA LEU A 795 -26.81 19.13 0.88
C LEU A 795 -26.20 20.19 1.81
N GLN A 796 -26.18 21.46 1.36
CA GLN A 796 -25.66 22.60 2.14
C GLN A 796 -26.58 23.05 3.28
N SER A 797 -27.81 22.57 3.32
CA SER A 797 -28.78 22.94 4.38
C SER A 797 -28.41 22.40 5.77
N GLY A 798 -27.49 21.44 5.85
CA GLY A 798 -27.14 20.73 7.09
C GLY A 798 -28.21 19.76 7.61
N LEU A 799 -29.26 19.49 6.82
CA LEU A 799 -30.37 18.61 7.19
C LEU A 799 -30.20 17.18 6.63
N VAL A 800 -29.25 16.98 5.69
CA VAL A 800 -29.03 15.68 5.05
C VAL A 800 -28.11 14.85 5.93
N ASP A 801 -28.59 13.71 6.39
CA ASP A 801 -27.82 12.75 7.17
C ASP A 801 -27.17 11.66 6.31
N TYR A 802 -27.82 11.25 5.22
CA TYR A 802 -27.33 10.19 4.32
C TYR A 802 -27.66 10.44 2.87
N VAL A 803 -26.72 10.06 2.00
CA VAL A 803 -26.93 10.03 0.54
C VAL A 803 -26.82 8.60 0.05
N PHE A 804 -27.80 8.11 -0.69
CA PHE A 804 -27.80 6.81 -1.35
C PHE A 804 -27.70 7.04 -2.87
N SER A 805 -26.53 6.68 -3.46
CA SER A 805 -26.24 6.97 -4.87
C SER A 805 -25.64 5.75 -5.57
N THR A 806 -26.48 4.98 -6.27
CA THR A 806 -26.07 3.78 -7.01
C THR A 806 -26.04 3.99 -8.52
N SER A 807 -25.95 5.21 -8.98
CA SER A 807 -25.97 5.49 -10.41
C SER A 807 -24.73 4.94 -11.12
N ALA A 808 -24.95 4.29 -12.25
CA ALA A 808 -24.05 3.30 -12.81
C ALA A 808 -23.31 3.71 -14.09
N LYS A 809 -23.16 4.97 -14.44
CA LYS A 809 -22.54 5.31 -15.73
C LYS A 809 -21.29 6.20 -15.57
N GLY A 810 -20.13 5.58 -15.85
CA GLY A 810 -18.84 6.24 -16.08
C GLY A 810 -18.25 6.98 -14.90
N ARG A 811 -16.92 7.01 -14.88
CA ARG A 811 -16.10 7.65 -13.86
C ARG A 811 -15.79 9.12 -14.14
N ASP A 812 -16.35 9.70 -15.23
CA ASP A 812 -16.10 11.08 -15.65
C ASP A 812 -16.54 12.07 -14.55
N PRO A 813 -15.60 12.88 -14.01
CA PRO A 813 -15.90 13.87 -12.97
C PRO A 813 -16.97 14.88 -13.31
N LYS A 814 -17.26 15.10 -14.60
CA LYS A 814 -18.29 16.03 -15.08
C LYS A 814 -19.72 15.50 -14.94
N ARG A 815 -19.90 14.20 -14.70
CA ARG A 815 -21.23 13.60 -14.56
C ARG A 815 -21.89 14.02 -13.24
N ASP A 816 -23.17 14.28 -13.28
CA ASP A 816 -23.98 14.72 -12.12
C ASP A 816 -23.88 13.76 -10.92
N SER A 817 -23.83 12.46 -11.18
CA SER A 817 -23.72 11.45 -10.12
C SER A 817 -22.36 11.49 -9.41
N VAL A 818 -21.28 11.70 -10.16
CA VAL A 818 -19.93 11.84 -9.58
C VAL A 818 -19.84 13.15 -8.79
N ARG A 819 -20.32 14.24 -9.37
CA ARG A 819 -20.38 15.57 -8.70
C ARG A 819 -21.18 15.52 -7.39
N LEU A 820 -22.30 14.78 -7.37
CA LEU A 820 -23.13 14.60 -6.17
C LEU A 820 -22.34 13.85 -5.07
N ARG A 821 -21.74 12.72 -5.43
CA ARG A 821 -20.96 11.93 -4.47
C ARG A 821 -19.77 12.72 -3.91
N ARG A 822 -19.07 13.45 -4.78
CA ARG A 822 -17.99 14.36 -4.36
C ARG A 822 -18.50 15.43 -3.39
N LYS A 823 -19.63 16.07 -3.72
CA LYS A 823 -20.20 17.11 -2.85
C LYS A 823 -20.62 16.58 -1.47
N ALA A 824 -21.12 15.36 -1.42
CA ALA A 824 -21.41 14.69 -0.14
C ALA A 824 -20.14 14.47 0.70
N VAL A 825 -19.04 13.99 0.08
CA VAL A 825 -17.73 13.83 0.75
C VAL A 825 -17.19 15.16 1.27
N GLU A 826 -17.20 16.23 0.46
CA GLU A 826 -16.75 17.57 0.85
C GLU A 826 -17.52 18.13 2.07
N LEU A 827 -18.79 17.75 2.19
CA LEU A 827 -19.64 18.16 3.31
C LEU A 827 -19.64 17.14 4.47
N SER A 828 -18.78 16.11 4.41
CA SER A 828 -18.71 15.02 5.39
C SER A 828 -20.04 14.29 5.62
N ILE A 829 -20.85 14.16 4.55
CA ILE A 829 -22.12 13.44 4.57
C ILE A 829 -21.86 12.01 4.06
N PRO A 830 -22.19 10.96 4.83
CA PRO A 830 -22.06 9.59 4.38
C PRO A 830 -22.78 9.33 3.06
N CYS A 831 -22.03 8.88 2.06
CA CYS A 831 -22.55 8.58 0.72
C CYS A 831 -22.38 7.08 0.45
N ILE A 832 -23.50 6.37 0.41
CA ILE A 832 -23.59 4.93 0.24
C ILE A 832 -23.84 4.59 -1.22
N THR A 833 -22.98 3.81 -1.84
CA THR A 833 -22.98 3.53 -3.27
C THR A 833 -23.36 2.08 -3.64
N ALA A 834 -23.53 1.20 -2.64
CA ALA A 834 -23.97 -0.17 -2.81
C ALA A 834 -25.29 -0.44 -2.07
N VAL A 835 -26.16 -1.25 -2.68
CA VAL A 835 -27.47 -1.63 -2.11
C VAL A 835 -27.29 -2.42 -0.82
N ASP A 836 -26.34 -3.37 -0.83
CA ASP A 836 -26.08 -4.26 0.30
C ASP A 836 -25.57 -3.48 1.52
N THR A 837 -24.63 -2.55 1.31
CA THR A 837 -24.17 -1.62 2.36
C THR A 837 -25.29 -0.75 2.88
N ALA A 838 -26.18 -0.26 1.99
CA ALA A 838 -27.34 0.55 2.37
C ALA A 838 -28.31 -0.24 3.29
N ASN A 839 -28.59 -1.49 2.93
CA ASN A 839 -29.45 -2.35 3.74
C ASN A 839 -28.80 -2.68 5.11
N ALA A 840 -27.52 -3.00 5.13
CA ALA A 840 -26.76 -3.26 6.35
C ALA A 840 -26.75 -2.02 7.28
N LEU A 841 -26.46 -0.85 6.76
CA LEU A 841 -26.48 0.42 7.49
C LEU A 841 -27.87 0.71 8.09
N VAL A 842 -28.92 0.59 7.29
CA VAL A 842 -30.29 0.89 7.72
C VAL A 842 -30.79 -0.09 8.78
N ASN A 843 -30.38 -1.37 8.70
CA ASN A 843 -30.67 -2.34 9.74
C ASN A 843 -29.96 -2.01 11.06
N CYS A 844 -28.71 -1.51 11.01
CA CYS A 844 -28.00 -1.01 12.20
C CYS A 844 -28.67 0.25 12.78
N LEU A 845 -29.13 1.19 11.94
CA LEU A 845 -29.86 2.39 12.39
C LEU A 845 -31.17 2.05 13.12
N ARG A 846 -31.80 0.91 12.81
CA ARG A 846 -33.00 0.43 13.49
C ARG A 846 -32.75 -0.33 14.78
N SER A 847 -31.49 -0.63 15.08
CA SER A 847 -31.16 -1.34 16.34
C SER A 847 -31.40 -0.42 17.55
N ASP A 848 -31.76 -1.02 18.68
CA ASP A 848 -31.90 -0.31 19.94
C ASP A 848 -30.55 -0.01 20.62
N HIS A 849 -29.44 -0.42 19.99
CA HIS A 849 -28.08 -0.23 20.48
C HIS A 849 -27.49 1.10 20.01
N SER A 850 -26.79 1.75 20.92
CA SER A 850 -26.02 2.99 20.71
C SER A 850 -24.64 2.83 21.34
N LEU A 851 -23.78 3.84 21.19
CA LEU A 851 -22.48 3.89 21.87
C LEU A 851 -22.58 3.73 23.40
N GLU A 852 -23.74 4.07 24.00
CA GLU A 852 -23.92 4.04 25.46
C GLU A 852 -24.29 2.64 25.97
N ASN A 853 -24.93 1.81 25.15
CA ASN A 853 -25.49 0.51 25.58
C ASN A 853 -25.01 -0.69 24.76
N ILE A 854 -24.11 -0.49 23.80
CA ILE A 854 -23.57 -1.59 22.98
C ILE A 854 -22.73 -2.56 23.83
N PRO A 855 -22.89 -3.90 23.69
CA PRO A 855 -22.14 -4.85 24.47
C PRO A 855 -20.62 -4.75 24.23
N LEU A 856 -19.85 -4.65 25.29
CA LEU A 856 -18.38 -4.67 25.22
C LEU A 856 -17.86 -6.10 25.19
N VAL A 857 -16.77 -6.33 24.47
CA VAL A 857 -16.05 -7.61 24.41
C VAL A 857 -14.62 -7.36 24.91
N ASP A 858 -14.20 -8.13 25.90
CA ASP A 858 -12.82 -8.09 26.38
C ASP A 858 -11.93 -8.89 25.42
N ILE A 859 -11.16 -8.17 24.59
CA ILE A 859 -10.26 -8.77 23.61
C ILE A 859 -9.10 -9.55 24.24
N ALA A 860 -8.70 -9.23 25.47
CA ALA A 860 -7.64 -9.94 26.18
C ALA A 860 -8.07 -11.38 26.57
N THR A 861 -9.35 -11.63 26.70
CA THR A 861 -9.89 -12.94 27.10
C THR A 861 -10.50 -13.75 25.94
N LEU A 862 -10.52 -13.22 24.71
CA LEU A 862 -11.13 -13.87 23.56
C LEU A 862 -10.63 -15.31 23.32
N TYR A 863 -9.33 -15.54 23.53
CA TYR A 863 -8.69 -16.83 23.27
C TYR A 863 -8.54 -17.74 24.50
N HIS A 864 -8.93 -17.26 25.68
CA HIS A 864 -8.80 -18.00 26.94
C HIS A 864 -10.06 -18.70 27.41
N ARG A 865 -11.16 -18.61 26.63
CA ARG A 865 -12.37 -19.37 26.94
C ARG A 865 -12.20 -20.80 26.42
N LYS A 866 -11.83 -21.70 27.35
CA LYS A 866 -11.89 -23.16 27.19
C LYS A 866 -13.34 -23.63 27.07
#